data_ca751270ce00cd84675005f73d31a4ce
#
_entry.id   ca751270ce00cd84675005f73d31a4ce
#
_cell.length_a   1.000
_cell.length_b   1.000
_cell.length_c   1.000
_cell.angle_alpha   90.00
_cell.angle_beta   90.00
_cell.angle_gamma   90.00
#
_symmetry.space_group_name_H-M   'P 1'
#
loop_
_entity.id
_entity.type
_entity.pdbx_description
1 polymer ?
#
loop_
_entity_poly.entity_id
_entity_poly.type
_entity_poly.pdbx_seq_one_letter_code
_entity_poly.pdbx_strand_id
1 'polypeptide(L)'
;MKKKQKAEPESRRKSSYKGNSRNNSKSGGLTFSEKKRLMELKHILSGKGKEKEKPTTAQKTITFEKMFRDGICQVSHRYYTKMVEFFDINYELLEVDDQADILAQYSKLINYFDPSVKFELVLFNRQVNEQMLTEQFDIPWQEDDFNDIREEYTEMLKKQAAKGNNGIIKSKYLIFGVESNGYKEAKSRLNNIEKDVIRNLNNIGTLARGLDGKERLRILHEYFNQDTMEPFRFSFKDLAESGKSVKDYIAPPGFDFRYPNRFKSGNMYGCVSYLDIIAPKFTDELIKQLLDIDANLTISMHMQTEDPVKAIKKLKAVISNIQKMKIEEQKKAVRSGYDMDILPTDIVTYEKDTLEFLDDLNTSNQKMINMTFLITCYGRTKRELESLMQRVSGIIQQANCDLRCLQYLQEQGLMASAPIGCNETGIERTLATKSTAILVPFCTQELFMPAPAIYYGLNALSNNMIMADRKRLRTPNGVILGTPGSGKSFSAKREILSCFLITKDDIIICDPEGEYFALVAALHGQVVKLATNSKDYLNPMDIQLSHKGDKEALKLKSDFIITLCDLIAGGKDGLENDEKGIIDECIRHIYDKYFENPVPENMPLLEDLYDALLAHKNPKAERIANSLVLYVHGSQNYFNHHTNVDSGNRIMCFDIRDLGNQLKELGMLIVQDAVWNRVSQNRERKIATRYYCDEFHLLLKEKQTAIYSVEIWKRFRKWGGIPTGLTQNVGDFLRSEEIEGILGNSDFVYLLNQNAKDQAILADKLGLSDKQLSYVTNSEPGSGLILFDNVVIPFVDKYPTDTKTYRIMNTKPEESVQKEDAV
;
A
#
# COMPACT_ATOMS: atom_id res chain seq x y z
N MET A 1 -77.30 0.65 -29.63
CA MET A 1 -78.37 1.67 -29.74
C MET A 1 -77.74 3.04 -29.50
N LYS A 2 -77.71 3.85 -30.57
CA LYS A 2 -78.10 5.28 -30.70
C LYS A 2 -77.46 6.25 -29.65
N LYS A 3 -76.83 7.31 -29.93
CA LYS A 3 -76.67 8.28 -31.07
C LYS A 3 -75.95 9.48 -30.41
N LYS A 4 -74.85 9.95 -30.96
CA LYS A 4 -74.57 11.19 -31.68
C LYS A 4 -75.18 12.48 -31.06
N GLN A 5 -74.37 13.49 -30.78
CA GLN A 5 -74.25 14.83 -31.45
C GLN A 5 -73.44 15.75 -30.56
N LYS A 6 -72.32 16.34 -30.98
CA LYS A 6 -71.99 17.54 -31.73
C LYS A 6 -72.70 18.82 -31.25
N ALA A 7 -71.91 19.81 -30.81
CA ALA A 7 -71.80 21.13 -31.41
C ALA A 7 -70.91 22.06 -30.56
N GLU A 8 -70.01 22.77 -31.22
CA GLU A 8 -69.43 24.08 -30.93
C GLU A 8 -70.45 25.18 -31.38
N PRO A 9 -70.15 26.55 -31.31
CA PRO A 9 -69.25 27.38 -30.54
C PRO A 9 -69.93 28.70 -30.01
N GLU A 10 -69.11 29.62 -29.57
CA GLU A 10 -69.29 31.10 -29.47
C GLU A 10 -69.13 31.68 -28.07
N SER A 11 -68.39 32.60 -27.87
CA SER A 11 -67.83 33.88 -28.17
C SER A 11 -68.06 34.88 -27.00
N ARG A 12 -67.01 35.58 -26.68
CA ARG A 12 -66.90 36.94 -26.17
C ARG A 12 -67.85 37.48 -25.05
N ARG A 13 -67.16 37.91 -23.91
CA ARG A 13 -67.30 39.25 -23.41
C ARG A 13 -66.23 39.72 -22.44
N LYS A 14 -65.62 40.86 -22.73
CA LYS A 14 -64.76 41.66 -21.85
C LYS A 14 -65.54 42.20 -20.68
N SER A 15 -64.92 42.16 -19.47
CA SER A 15 -65.26 43.21 -18.47
C SER A 15 -64.00 43.51 -17.64
N SER A 16 -63.65 44.75 -17.65
CA SER A 16 -62.64 45.43 -16.86
C SER A 16 -63.09 45.61 -15.41
N TYR A 17 -62.24 45.25 -14.46
CA TYR A 17 -62.27 45.81 -13.13
C TYR A 17 -60.89 46.24 -12.70
N LYS A 18 -60.75 47.53 -12.40
CA LYS A 18 -59.63 48.13 -11.70
C LYS A 18 -59.76 47.81 -10.23
N GLY A 19 -58.77 47.25 -9.61
CA GLY A 19 -58.70 47.18 -8.18
C GLY A 19 -57.24 47.31 -7.77
N ASN A 20 -56.79 48.38 -7.20
CA ASN A 20 -55.56 48.65 -6.55
C ASN A 20 -55.42 47.78 -5.34
N SER A 21 -54.33 46.95 -5.28
CA SER A 21 -53.73 46.61 -3.99
C SER A 21 -52.21 46.52 -4.18
N ARG A 22 -51.51 47.40 -3.52
CA ARG A 22 -50.09 47.41 -3.34
C ARG A 22 -49.72 46.16 -2.54
N ASN A 23 -48.89 45.28 -3.10
CA ASN A 23 -48.03 44.38 -2.33
C ASN A 23 -46.66 44.41 -2.96
N ASN A 24 -45.72 44.90 -2.17
CA ASN A 24 -44.27 44.84 -2.38
C ASN A 24 -43.84 43.41 -2.37
N SER A 25 -43.43 42.85 -3.50
CA SER A 25 -42.61 41.66 -3.59
C SER A 25 -41.23 42.08 -4.08
N LYS A 26 -40.24 41.88 -3.21
CA LYS A 26 -38.81 42.11 -3.46
C LYS A 26 -38.38 41.35 -4.72
N SER A 27 -37.91 42.10 -5.71
CA SER A 27 -37.21 41.54 -6.85
C SER A 27 -35.80 41.12 -6.43
N GLY A 28 -35.62 39.87 -6.06
CA GLY A 28 -34.32 39.27 -5.99
C GLY A 28 -33.71 39.22 -7.38
N GLY A 29 -32.70 40.02 -7.65
CA GLY A 29 -32.02 40.01 -8.93
C GLY A 29 -31.25 38.66 -9.06
N LEU A 30 -31.47 37.98 -10.20
CA LEU A 30 -30.78 36.78 -10.58
C LEU A 30 -29.24 36.94 -10.42
N THR A 31 -28.61 35.98 -9.79
CA THR A 31 -27.15 35.93 -9.66
C THR A 31 -26.49 35.90 -11.04
N PHE A 32 -25.22 36.28 -11.13
CA PHE A 32 -24.47 36.30 -12.40
C PHE A 32 -24.47 34.92 -13.08
N SER A 33 -24.44 33.84 -12.31
CA SER A 33 -24.54 32.46 -12.76
C SER A 33 -25.91 32.13 -13.34
N GLU A 34 -26.99 32.58 -12.70
CA GLU A 34 -28.38 32.43 -13.21
C GLU A 34 -28.62 33.25 -14.47
N LYS A 35 -28.04 34.46 -14.54
CA LYS A 35 -28.12 35.29 -15.77
C LYS A 35 -27.36 34.67 -16.94
N LYS A 36 -26.17 34.08 -16.69
CA LYS A 36 -25.40 33.34 -17.70
C LYS A 36 -26.19 32.12 -18.15
N ARG A 37 -26.80 31.41 -17.26
CA ARG A 37 -27.63 30.23 -17.52
C ARG A 37 -28.90 30.58 -18.28
N LEU A 38 -29.54 31.71 -17.98
CA LEU A 38 -30.68 32.24 -18.73
C LEU A 38 -30.26 32.69 -20.13
N MET A 39 -29.08 33.26 -20.31
CA MET A 39 -28.53 33.57 -21.63
C MET A 39 -28.21 32.32 -22.45
N GLU A 40 -27.65 31.31 -21.83
CA GLU A 40 -27.38 30.01 -22.50
C GLU A 40 -28.68 29.30 -22.86
N LEU A 41 -29.66 29.25 -21.95
CA LEU A 41 -31.01 28.76 -22.27
C LEU A 41 -31.71 29.60 -23.35
N LYS A 42 -31.55 30.90 -23.38
CA LYS A 42 -32.07 31.77 -24.47
C LYS A 42 -31.32 31.50 -25.79
N HIS A 43 -30.04 31.19 -25.76
CA HIS A 43 -29.24 30.81 -26.95
C HIS A 43 -29.69 29.45 -27.50
N ILE A 44 -29.98 28.48 -26.63
CA ILE A 44 -30.53 27.15 -26.95
C ILE A 44 -31.94 27.27 -27.51
N LEU A 45 -32.79 28.10 -26.91
CA LEU A 45 -34.16 28.34 -27.33
C LEU A 45 -34.26 29.20 -28.60
N SER A 46 -33.23 29.97 -28.95
CA SER A 46 -33.22 30.80 -30.16
C SER A 46 -32.76 30.07 -31.44
N GLY A 47 -32.44 28.79 -31.37
CA GLY A 47 -32.18 27.93 -32.54
C GLY A 47 -30.94 28.29 -33.37
N LYS A 48 -30.01 29.10 -32.85
CA LYS A 48 -28.79 29.54 -33.55
C LYS A 48 -27.53 28.78 -33.20
N GLY A 49 -27.62 27.74 -32.39
CA GLY A 49 -26.53 26.76 -32.19
C GLY A 49 -26.79 25.56 -33.09
N LYS A 50 -25.78 25.05 -33.78
CA LYS A 50 -25.86 23.72 -34.39
C LYS A 50 -26.27 22.76 -33.27
N GLU A 51 -27.47 22.18 -33.30
CA GLU A 51 -27.84 21.07 -32.41
C GLU A 51 -26.79 20.00 -32.56
N LYS A 52 -26.05 19.71 -31.49
CA LYS A 52 -25.25 18.49 -31.45
C LYS A 52 -26.26 17.36 -31.62
N GLU A 53 -26.14 16.56 -32.68
CA GLU A 53 -26.95 15.38 -32.88
C GLU A 53 -26.87 14.53 -31.60
N LYS A 54 -28.01 14.15 -31.02
CA LYS A 54 -28.05 13.30 -29.85
C LYS A 54 -27.35 11.98 -30.15
N PRO A 55 -26.43 11.52 -29.29
CA PRO A 55 -25.73 10.28 -29.54
C PRO A 55 -26.71 9.11 -29.63
N THR A 56 -26.57 8.30 -30.65
CA THR A 56 -27.47 7.17 -30.95
C THR A 56 -26.92 5.84 -30.40
N THR A 57 -25.69 5.79 -29.94
CA THR A 57 -25.03 4.58 -29.42
C THR A 57 -24.17 4.94 -28.20
N ALA A 58 -23.92 3.95 -27.32
CA ALA A 58 -23.06 4.13 -26.14
C ALA A 58 -21.64 4.63 -26.52
N GLN A 59 -21.09 4.15 -27.64
CA GLN A 59 -19.78 4.57 -28.14
C GLN A 59 -19.75 6.06 -28.52
N LYS A 60 -20.84 6.58 -29.06
CA LYS A 60 -20.95 8.01 -29.43
C LYS A 60 -21.15 8.90 -28.21
N THR A 61 -21.70 8.38 -27.11
CA THR A 61 -21.85 9.09 -25.85
C THR A 61 -20.52 9.36 -25.17
N ILE A 62 -19.55 8.42 -25.30
CA ILE A 62 -18.23 8.57 -24.70
C ILE A 62 -17.44 9.70 -25.39
N THR A 63 -16.95 10.67 -24.62
CA THR A 63 -16.54 12.00 -25.08
C THR A 63 -15.12 12.15 -25.66
N PHE A 64 -14.31 11.11 -25.81
CA PHE A 64 -13.01 11.25 -26.47
C PHE A 64 -13.01 10.80 -27.92
N GLU A 65 -12.06 11.29 -28.73
CA GLU A 65 -11.94 10.93 -30.15
C GLU A 65 -10.98 9.74 -30.38
N LYS A 66 -9.77 9.78 -29.76
CA LYS A 66 -8.71 8.78 -29.97
C LYS A 66 -7.92 8.49 -28.71
N MET A 67 -7.51 7.24 -28.55
CA MET A 67 -6.53 6.81 -27.54
C MET A 67 -5.27 6.32 -28.25
N PHE A 68 -4.12 6.93 -27.92
CA PHE A 68 -2.82 6.54 -28.48
C PHE A 68 -2.13 5.50 -27.58
N ARG A 69 -1.18 4.74 -28.13
CA ARG A 69 -0.46 3.68 -27.42
C ARG A 69 0.33 4.20 -26.21
N ASP A 70 0.83 5.43 -26.28
CA ASP A 70 1.63 6.08 -25.22
C ASP A 70 0.79 6.74 -24.13
N GLY A 71 -0.48 6.43 -24.05
CA GLY A 71 -1.38 6.91 -23.01
C GLY A 71 -1.94 8.32 -23.25
N ILE A 72 -1.61 8.97 -24.36
CA ILE A 72 -2.24 10.24 -24.71
C ILE A 72 -3.63 9.99 -25.25
N CYS A 73 -4.61 10.72 -24.73
CA CYS A 73 -6.00 10.71 -25.17
C CYS A 73 -6.32 12.02 -25.89
N GLN A 74 -6.75 11.95 -27.13
CA GLN A 74 -7.34 13.08 -27.84
C GLN A 74 -8.83 13.16 -27.46
N VAL A 75 -9.17 14.13 -26.63
CA VAL A 75 -10.54 14.32 -26.14
C VAL A 75 -11.38 15.07 -27.16
N SER A 76 -10.80 16.12 -27.79
CA SER A 76 -11.42 16.86 -28.88
C SER A 76 -10.34 17.26 -29.91
N HIS A 77 -10.76 17.89 -31.01
CA HIS A 77 -9.87 18.25 -32.11
C HIS A 77 -8.54 18.92 -31.68
N ARG A 78 -8.54 19.72 -30.60
CA ARG A 78 -7.34 20.41 -30.09
C ARG A 78 -6.99 20.13 -28.63
N TYR A 79 -7.74 19.29 -27.93
CA TYR A 79 -7.51 19.02 -26.52
C TYR A 79 -7.02 17.60 -26.31
N TYR A 80 -5.88 17.49 -25.68
CA TYR A 80 -5.16 16.23 -25.40
C TYR A 80 -4.91 16.08 -23.91
N THR A 81 -5.11 14.86 -23.39
CA THR A 81 -4.90 14.55 -21.97
C THR A 81 -3.94 13.38 -21.79
N LYS A 82 -3.25 13.36 -20.66
CA LYS A 82 -2.45 12.25 -20.15
C LYS A 82 -2.83 11.95 -18.70
N MET A 83 -2.48 10.77 -18.21
CA MET A 83 -2.94 10.27 -16.92
C MET A 83 -1.80 9.61 -16.17
N VAL A 84 -1.72 9.90 -14.87
CA VAL A 84 -0.80 9.32 -13.90
C VAL A 84 -1.61 8.63 -12.82
N GLU A 85 -1.24 7.40 -12.48
CA GLU A 85 -1.73 6.69 -11.31
C GLU A 85 -0.78 6.97 -10.14
N PHE A 86 -1.34 7.19 -8.96
CA PHE A 86 -0.56 7.35 -7.74
C PHE A 86 -1.19 6.57 -6.57
N PHE A 87 -0.37 6.27 -5.57
CA PHE A 87 -0.75 5.39 -4.49
C PHE A 87 -0.98 6.14 -3.19
N ASP A 88 -1.49 5.44 -2.18
CA ASP A 88 -1.77 6.02 -0.88
C ASP A 88 -0.50 6.16 -0.02
N ILE A 89 -0.56 7.04 0.95
CA ILE A 89 0.36 7.15 2.06
C ILE A 89 -0.44 7.11 3.36
N ASN A 90 0.17 6.70 4.46
CA ASN A 90 -0.50 6.64 5.77
C ASN A 90 -0.59 8.04 6.41
N TYR A 91 -1.27 8.96 5.74
CA TYR A 91 -1.42 10.34 6.17
C TYR A 91 -1.88 10.48 7.64
N GLU A 92 -2.79 9.63 8.08
CA GLU A 92 -3.35 9.68 9.44
C GLU A 92 -2.39 9.27 10.55
N LEU A 93 -1.43 8.42 10.23
CA LEU A 93 -0.46 7.90 11.18
C LEU A 93 0.76 8.82 11.34
N LEU A 94 0.80 9.91 10.59
CA LEU A 94 1.88 10.88 10.65
C LEU A 94 1.67 11.89 11.79
N GLU A 95 2.77 12.49 12.24
CA GLU A 95 2.74 13.62 13.16
C GLU A 95 2.09 14.85 12.51
N VAL A 96 1.60 15.78 13.33
CA VAL A 96 0.90 16.99 12.84
C VAL A 96 1.79 17.84 11.94
N ASP A 97 3.08 17.92 12.25
CA ASP A 97 4.05 18.68 11.47
C ASP A 97 4.29 18.01 10.09
N ASP A 98 4.40 16.69 10.03
CA ASP A 98 4.52 15.93 8.79
C ASP A 98 3.26 16.02 7.93
N GLN A 99 2.07 15.99 8.55
CA GLN A 99 0.80 16.22 7.87
C GLN A 99 0.75 17.63 7.24
N ALA A 100 1.22 18.65 7.97
CA ALA A 100 1.32 20.01 7.47
C ALA A 100 2.30 20.13 6.29
N ASP A 101 3.42 19.43 6.34
CA ASP A 101 4.40 19.37 5.23
C ASP A 101 3.80 18.71 4.00
N ILE A 102 3.07 17.61 4.15
CA ILE A 102 2.36 16.96 3.03
C ILE A 102 1.35 17.91 2.40
N LEU A 103 0.55 18.62 3.20
CA LEU A 103 -0.40 19.63 2.71
C LEU A 103 0.32 20.76 1.96
N ALA A 104 1.48 21.20 2.46
CA ALA A 104 2.31 22.20 1.79
C ALA A 104 2.87 21.69 0.45
N GLN A 105 3.36 20.44 0.39
CA GLN A 105 3.83 19.84 -0.87
C GLN A 105 2.68 19.60 -1.85
N TYR A 106 1.51 19.16 -1.37
CA TYR A 106 0.33 19.00 -2.21
C TYR A 106 -0.16 20.35 -2.76
N SER A 107 -0.11 21.41 -1.96
CA SER A 107 -0.35 22.78 -2.42
C SER A 107 0.61 23.21 -3.53
N LYS A 108 1.90 22.83 -3.44
CA LYS A 108 2.89 23.08 -4.51
C LYS A 108 2.56 22.31 -5.79
N LEU A 109 2.09 21.06 -5.68
CA LEU A 109 1.64 20.27 -6.84
C LEU A 109 0.45 20.96 -7.54
N ILE A 110 -0.56 21.43 -6.78
CA ILE A 110 -1.71 22.15 -7.33
C ILE A 110 -1.23 23.46 -8.01
N ASN A 111 -0.33 24.19 -7.38
CA ASN A 111 0.24 25.44 -7.91
C ASN A 111 1.17 25.25 -9.09
N TYR A 112 1.67 24.04 -9.35
CA TYR A 112 2.49 23.73 -10.51
C TYR A 112 1.74 23.97 -11.82
N PHE A 113 0.43 23.67 -11.86
CA PHE A 113 -0.36 23.83 -13.08
C PHE A 113 -0.62 25.30 -13.38
N ASP A 114 -0.27 25.70 -14.58
CA ASP A 114 -0.58 27.03 -15.12
C ASP A 114 -2.02 27.10 -15.68
N PRO A 115 -2.57 28.32 -15.95
CA PRO A 115 -3.94 28.49 -16.44
C PRO A 115 -4.25 27.79 -17.78
N SER A 116 -3.22 27.40 -18.56
CA SER A 116 -3.38 26.69 -19.84
C SER A 116 -3.55 25.17 -19.68
N VAL A 117 -3.32 24.64 -18.47
CA VAL A 117 -3.45 23.22 -18.15
C VAL A 117 -4.69 23.00 -17.30
N LYS A 118 -5.62 22.20 -17.79
CA LYS A 118 -6.74 21.69 -16.99
C LYS A 118 -6.32 20.36 -16.39
N PHE A 119 -6.65 20.11 -15.13
CA PHE A 119 -6.35 18.85 -14.49
C PHE A 119 -7.56 18.33 -13.70
N GLU A 120 -7.63 17.03 -13.58
CA GLU A 120 -8.70 16.30 -12.94
C GLU A 120 -8.09 15.29 -11.98
N LEU A 121 -8.54 15.27 -10.73
CA LEU A 121 -8.23 14.22 -9.77
C LEU A 121 -9.44 13.29 -9.67
N VAL A 122 -9.22 12.01 -9.94
CA VAL A 122 -10.26 10.97 -9.86
C VAL A 122 -9.87 9.97 -8.78
N LEU A 123 -10.77 9.79 -7.82
CA LEU A 123 -10.69 8.79 -6.77
C LEU A 123 -11.81 7.78 -7.05
N PHE A 124 -11.43 6.54 -7.30
CA PHE A 124 -12.33 5.52 -7.80
C PHE A 124 -12.39 4.32 -6.87
N ASN A 125 -13.49 4.19 -6.12
CA ASN A 125 -13.83 3.01 -5.34
C ASN A 125 -14.63 2.04 -6.21
N ARG A 126 -14.09 0.84 -6.37
CA ARG A 126 -14.74 -0.21 -7.15
C ARG A 126 -14.88 -1.47 -6.30
N GLN A 127 -16.12 -1.98 -6.20
CA GLN A 127 -16.34 -3.30 -5.65
C GLN A 127 -15.76 -4.36 -6.58
N VAL A 128 -14.89 -5.20 -6.04
CA VAL A 128 -14.42 -6.39 -6.72
C VAL A 128 -15.48 -7.47 -6.57
N ASN A 129 -15.72 -8.20 -7.63
CA ASN A 129 -16.61 -9.34 -7.55
C ASN A 129 -16.05 -10.39 -6.57
N GLU A 130 -16.91 -10.85 -5.67
CA GLU A 130 -16.59 -11.84 -4.65
C GLU A 130 -15.99 -13.14 -5.25
N GLN A 131 -16.41 -13.53 -6.45
CA GLN A 131 -15.82 -14.66 -7.18
C GLN A 131 -14.39 -14.42 -7.66
N MET A 132 -14.10 -13.23 -8.21
CA MET A 132 -12.72 -12.89 -8.61
C MET A 132 -11.80 -12.74 -7.40
N LEU A 133 -12.34 -12.28 -6.28
CA LEU A 133 -11.60 -12.16 -5.03
C LEU A 133 -11.28 -13.56 -4.46
N THR A 134 -12.26 -14.47 -4.49
CA THR A 134 -12.09 -15.85 -4.00
C THR A 134 -11.11 -16.64 -4.86
N GLU A 135 -11.12 -16.47 -6.18
CA GLU A 135 -10.17 -17.11 -7.10
C GLU A 135 -8.71 -16.68 -6.85
N GLN A 136 -8.47 -15.46 -6.31
CA GLN A 136 -7.13 -14.98 -5.96
C GLN A 136 -6.55 -15.67 -4.73
N PHE A 137 -7.39 -16.25 -3.87
CA PHE A 137 -6.96 -16.95 -2.66
C PHE A 137 -6.85 -18.46 -2.85
N ASP A 138 -7.27 -18.99 -3.99
CA ASP A 138 -7.18 -20.42 -4.27
C ASP A 138 -5.72 -20.84 -4.41
N ILE A 139 -5.28 -21.71 -3.50
CA ILE A 139 -3.95 -22.31 -3.56
C ILE A 139 -4.08 -23.57 -4.43
N PRO A 140 -3.33 -23.66 -5.54
CA PRO A 140 -3.39 -24.82 -6.42
C PRO A 140 -2.99 -26.11 -5.68
N TRP A 141 -3.69 -27.18 -5.92
CA TRP A 141 -3.33 -28.49 -5.44
C TRP A 141 -1.95 -28.90 -5.98
N GLN A 142 -1.18 -29.59 -5.16
CA GLN A 142 0.14 -30.10 -5.49
C GLN A 142 0.16 -31.61 -5.35
N GLU A 143 1.15 -32.26 -5.94
CA GLU A 143 1.36 -33.69 -5.85
C GLU A 143 2.07 -34.04 -4.51
N ASP A 144 1.43 -33.70 -3.39
CA ASP A 144 1.90 -33.98 -2.02
C ASP A 144 0.70 -34.23 -1.08
N ASP A 145 0.96 -34.61 0.17
CA ASP A 145 -0.04 -35.02 1.14
C ASP A 145 -0.70 -33.83 1.90
N PHE A 146 -0.51 -32.57 1.45
CA PHE A 146 -0.92 -31.39 2.20
C PHE A 146 -2.10 -30.63 1.58
N ASN A 147 -2.82 -31.23 0.64
CA ASN A 147 -3.93 -30.56 -0.03
C ASN A 147 -5.12 -30.29 0.88
N ASP A 148 -5.35 -31.12 1.91
CA ASP A 148 -6.34 -30.86 2.96
C ASP A 148 -6.00 -29.60 3.77
N ILE A 149 -4.72 -29.36 4.07
CA ILE A 149 -4.26 -28.17 4.77
C ILE A 149 -4.35 -26.94 3.84
N ARG A 150 -4.08 -27.10 2.55
CA ARG A 150 -4.25 -26.02 1.55
C ARG A 150 -5.70 -25.58 1.43
N GLU A 151 -6.62 -26.54 1.42
CA GLU A 151 -8.05 -26.27 1.36
C GLU A 151 -8.53 -25.53 2.61
N GLU A 152 -8.17 -26.00 3.82
CA GLU A 152 -8.50 -25.30 5.08
C GLU A 152 -7.90 -23.89 5.11
N TYR A 153 -6.65 -23.74 4.67
CA TYR A 153 -5.98 -22.42 4.63
C TYR A 153 -6.66 -21.49 3.62
N THR A 154 -7.05 -22.00 2.44
CA THR A 154 -7.81 -21.26 1.43
C THR A 154 -9.17 -20.81 1.98
N GLU A 155 -9.89 -21.68 2.68
CA GLU A 155 -11.17 -21.32 3.33
C GLU A 155 -10.98 -20.26 4.41
N MET A 156 -9.91 -20.37 5.19
CA MET A 156 -9.57 -19.35 6.19
C MET A 156 -9.33 -17.99 5.51
N LEU A 157 -8.56 -17.94 4.43
CA LEU A 157 -8.33 -16.71 3.67
C LEU A 157 -9.65 -16.12 3.16
N LYS A 158 -10.53 -16.94 2.58
CA LYS A 158 -11.86 -16.53 2.12
C LYS A 158 -12.72 -15.97 3.27
N LYS A 159 -12.71 -16.61 4.42
CA LYS A 159 -13.42 -16.14 5.62
C LYS A 159 -12.84 -14.82 6.16
N GLN A 160 -11.52 -14.64 6.12
CA GLN A 160 -10.88 -13.36 6.52
C GLN A 160 -11.19 -12.25 5.50
N ALA A 161 -11.15 -12.56 4.21
CA ALA A 161 -11.54 -11.63 3.16
C ALA A 161 -12.99 -11.15 3.33
N ALA A 162 -13.91 -12.03 3.71
CA ALA A 162 -15.31 -11.69 3.95
C ALA A 162 -15.54 -10.82 5.21
N LYS A 163 -14.62 -10.81 6.18
CA LYS A 163 -14.72 -9.97 7.37
C LYS A 163 -14.31 -8.52 7.14
N GLY A 164 -13.47 -8.28 6.13
CA GLY A 164 -12.91 -6.99 5.82
C GLY A 164 -13.63 -6.29 4.67
N ASN A 165 -13.21 -5.06 4.39
CA ASN A 165 -13.65 -4.30 3.22
C ASN A 165 -12.87 -4.70 1.94
N ASN A 166 -12.37 -5.93 1.87
CA ASN A 166 -11.52 -6.44 0.77
C ASN A 166 -12.22 -6.46 -0.59
N GLY A 167 -13.53 -6.24 -0.59
CA GLY A 167 -14.32 -6.09 -1.81
C GLY A 167 -14.13 -4.76 -2.54
N ILE A 168 -13.33 -3.80 -2.00
CA ILE A 168 -13.17 -2.49 -2.63
C ILE A 168 -11.73 -2.23 -2.99
N ILE A 169 -11.49 -1.94 -4.26
CA ILE A 169 -10.24 -1.38 -4.76
C ILE A 169 -10.38 0.14 -4.82
N LYS A 170 -9.50 0.85 -4.09
CA LYS A 170 -9.38 2.30 -4.13
C LYS A 170 -8.26 2.68 -5.10
N SER A 171 -8.61 3.32 -6.21
CA SER A 171 -7.64 3.77 -7.21
C SER A 171 -7.63 5.29 -7.32
N LYS A 172 -6.46 5.88 -7.57
CA LYS A 172 -6.27 7.33 -7.61
C LYS A 172 -5.54 7.73 -8.88
N TYR A 173 -6.14 8.65 -9.62
CA TYR A 173 -5.66 9.08 -10.92
C TYR A 173 -5.60 10.60 -11.00
N LEU A 174 -4.50 11.12 -11.53
CA LEU A 174 -4.35 12.52 -11.88
C LEU A 174 -4.26 12.64 -13.40
N ILE A 175 -5.27 13.29 -13.98
CA ILE A 175 -5.39 13.54 -15.41
C ILE A 175 -5.06 15.01 -15.66
N PHE A 176 -4.26 15.31 -16.64
CA PHE A 176 -3.95 16.67 -17.03
C PHE A 176 -4.01 16.80 -18.55
N GLY A 177 -4.45 17.96 -18.99
CA GLY A 177 -4.71 18.19 -20.41
C GLY A 177 -4.27 19.57 -20.87
N VAL A 178 -3.88 19.63 -22.16
CA VAL A 178 -3.41 20.83 -22.83
C VAL A 178 -4.10 21.02 -24.18
N GLU A 179 -4.31 22.28 -24.55
CA GLU A 179 -4.73 22.61 -25.90
C GLU A 179 -3.49 22.69 -26.80
N SER A 180 -3.56 22.06 -27.99
CA SER A 180 -2.48 22.00 -28.96
C SER A 180 -3.01 21.85 -30.37
N ASN A 181 -2.26 22.33 -31.36
CA ASN A 181 -2.63 22.22 -32.75
C ASN A 181 -2.38 20.84 -33.38
N GLY A 182 -1.71 19.95 -32.64
CA GLY A 182 -1.47 18.60 -33.12
C GLY A 182 -0.82 17.68 -32.08
N TYR A 183 -0.89 16.37 -32.36
CA TYR A 183 -0.39 15.31 -31.48
C TYR A 183 1.10 15.45 -31.08
N LYS A 184 1.99 15.80 -32.03
CA LYS A 184 3.44 15.89 -31.74
C LYS A 184 3.77 16.96 -30.70
N GLU A 185 3.15 18.14 -30.84
CA GLU A 185 3.31 19.25 -29.88
C GLU A 185 2.69 18.88 -28.54
N ALA A 186 1.46 18.36 -28.53
CA ALA A 186 0.79 17.87 -27.33
C ALA A 186 1.63 16.83 -26.59
N LYS A 187 2.22 15.85 -27.31
CA LYS A 187 3.06 14.80 -26.73
C LYS A 187 4.28 15.34 -26.02
N SER A 188 5.00 16.29 -26.65
CA SER A 188 6.19 16.89 -26.01
C SER A 188 5.82 17.57 -24.70
N ARG A 189 4.76 18.38 -24.73
CA ARG A 189 4.30 19.14 -23.56
C ARG A 189 3.76 18.23 -22.46
N LEU A 190 2.90 17.26 -22.78
CA LEU A 190 2.32 16.33 -21.81
C LEU A 190 3.37 15.42 -21.16
N ASN A 191 4.39 14.98 -21.92
CA ASN A 191 5.47 14.16 -21.33
C ASN A 191 6.33 14.94 -20.35
N ASN A 192 6.53 16.24 -20.55
CA ASN A 192 7.25 17.09 -19.60
C ASN A 192 6.41 17.29 -18.33
N ILE A 193 5.11 17.58 -18.46
CA ILE A 193 4.19 17.70 -17.33
C ILE A 193 4.15 16.39 -16.53
N GLU A 194 4.07 15.24 -17.22
CA GLU A 194 4.07 13.92 -16.55
C GLU A 194 5.29 13.72 -15.66
N LYS A 195 6.50 14.01 -16.16
CA LYS A 195 7.74 13.89 -15.38
C LYS A 195 7.74 14.79 -14.15
N ASP A 196 7.25 16.01 -14.30
CA ASP A 196 7.19 16.97 -13.20
C ASP A 196 6.12 16.58 -12.17
N VAL A 197 4.95 16.10 -12.61
CA VAL A 197 3.88 15.59 -11.76
C VAL A 197 4.36 14.38 -10.96
N ILE A 198 5.00 13.39 -11.60
CA ILE A 198 5.55 12.21 -10.92
C ILE A 198 6.60 12.64 -9.88
N ARG A 199 7.50 13.59 -10.24
CA ARG A 199 8.50 14.10 -9.29
C ARG A 199 7.84 14.78 -8.08
N ASN A 200 6.81 15.61 -8.30
CA ASN A 200 6.11 16.28 -7.21
C ASN A 200 5.35 15.30 -6.31
N LEU A 201 4.72 14.28 -6.89
CA LEU A 201 4.07 13.21 -6.13
C LEU A 201 5.08 12.39 -5.31
N ASN A 202 6.24 12.05 -5.90
CA ASN A 202 7.31 11.37 -5.17
C ASN A 202 7.87 12.22 -4.01
N ASN A 203 7.92 13.54 -4.17
CA ASN A 203 8.33 14.46 -3.09
C ASN A 203 7.32 14.49 -1.93
N ILE A 204 6.04 14.20 -2.19
CA ILE A 204 5.01 14.03 -1.15
C ILE A 204 5.20 12.70 -0.40
N GLY A 205 5.97 11.76 -0.96
CA GLY A 205 6.18 10.42 -0.40
C GLY A 205 5.29 9.35 -1.02
N THR A 206 4.50 9.66 -2.05
CA THR A 206 3.69 8.66 -2.75
C THR A 206 4.38 8.17 -4.02
N LEU A 207 4.24 6.87 -4.31
CA LEU A 207 4.66 6.33 -5.60
C LEU A 207 3.69 6.78 -6.68
N ALA A 208 4.22 7.12 -7.87
CA ALA A 208 3.41 7.51 -9.02
C ALA A 208 4.00 6.99 -10.32
N ARG A 209 3.13 6.64 -11.28
CA ARG A 209 3.53 6.14 -12.60
C ARG A 209 2.62 6.67 -13.70
N GLY A 210 3.20 6.90 -14.86
CA GLY A 210 2.44 7.21 -16.08
C GLY A 210 1.74 5.97 -16.62
N LEU A 211 0.57 6.14 -17.20
CA LEU A 211 -0.22 5.05 -17.77
C LEU A 211 -0.16 5.05 -19.29
N ASP A 212 -0.06 3.86 -19.88
CA ASP A 212 -0.14 3.68 -21.33
C ASP A 212 -1.59 3.64 -21.83
N GLY A 213 -1.77 3.57 -23.15
CA GLY A 213 -3.10 3.59 -23.77
C GLY A 213 -3.93 2.36 -23.46
N LYS A 214 -3.32 1.19 -23.27
CA LYS A 214 -4.02 -0.05 -22.89
C LYS A 214 -4.51 0.01 -21.46
N GLU A 215 -3.67 0.51 -20.55
CA GLU A 215 -4.01 0.68 -19.14
C GLU A 215 -5.15 1.70 -18.96
N ARG A 216 -5.09 2.84 -19.66
CA ARG A 216 -6.19 3.82 -19.66
C ARG A 216 -7.50 3.26 -20.19
N LEU A 217 -7.45 2.47 -21.28
CA LEU A 217 -8.64 1.80 -21.81
C LEU A 217 -9.21 0.77 -20.83
N ARG A 218 -8.36 0.04 -20.11
CA ARG A 218 -8.80 -0.88 -19.05
C ARG A 218 -9.55 -0.13 -17.94
N ILE A 219 -9.01 0.99 -17.48
CA ILE A 219 -9.64 1.80 -16.44
C ILE A 219 -11.00 2.36 -16.91
N LEU A 220 -11.07 2.82 -18.15
CA LEU A 220 -12.33 3.28 -18.73
C LEU A 220 -13.34 2.13 -18.90
N HIS A 221 -12.88 0.92 -19.28
CA HIS A 221 -13.74 -0.26 -19.32
C HIS A 221 -14.31 -0.56 -17.92
N GLU A 222 -13.47 -0.61 -16.90
CA GLU A 222 -13.87 -0.83 -15.52
C GLU A 222 -14.82 0.26 -15.00
N TYR A 223 -14.63 1.50 -15.41
CA TYR A 223 -15.49 2.61 -15.03
C TYR A 223 -16.90 2.53 -15.64
N PHE A 224 -17.02 2.17 -16.92
CA PHE A 224 -18.31 2.10 -17.61
C PHE A 224 -19.04 0.77 -17.44
N ASN A 225 -18.33 -0.31 -17.08
CA ASN A 225 -18.86 -1.68 -16.97
C ASN A 225 -18.67 -2.23 -15.56
N GLN A 226 -19.21 -1.54 -14.56
CA GLN A 226 -19.03 -1.91 -13.14
C GLN A 226 -19.80 -3.18 -12.73
N ASP A 227 -20.72 -3.66 -13.57
CA ASP A 227 -21.50 -4.88 -13.37
C ASP A 227 -20.90 -6.11 -14.09
N THR A 228 -19.85 -5.94 -14.88
CA THR A 228 -19.31 -6.99 -15.75
C THR A 228 -18.17 -7.74 -15.07
N MET A 229 -18.24 -9.06 -15.10
CA MET A 229 -17.20 -9.98 -14.61
C MET A 229 -16.12 -10.27 -15.66
N GLU A 230 -16.30 -9.85 -16.91
CA GLU A 230 -15.39 -10.21 -17.98
C GLU A 230 -14.08 -9.44 -17.90
N PRO A 231 -12.92 -10.12 -17.95
CA PRO A 231 -11.62 -9.47 -17.96
C PRO A 231 -11.46 -8.63 -19.23
N PHE A 232 -10.91 -7.42 -19.09
CA PHE A 232 -10.61 -6.56 -20.23
C PHE A 232 -9.59 -7.19 -21.17
N ARG A 233 -10.02 -7.57 -22.36
CA ARG A 233 -9.18 -8.15 -23.42
C ARG A 233 -9.04 -7.17 -24.57
N PHE A 234 -7.87 -6.53 -24.68
CA PHE A 234 -7.58 -5.54 -25.73
C PHE A 234 -6.13 -5.62 -26.20
N SER A 235 -5.94 -5.49 -27.49
CA SER A 235 -4.64 -5.32 -28.13
C SER A 235 -4.75 -4.32 -29.30
N PHE A 236 -3.80 -3.38 -29.38
CA PHE A 236 -3.73 -2.46 -30.51
C PHE A 236 -3.42 -3.14 -31.87
N LYS A 237 -2.90 -4.37 -31.87
CA LYS A 237 -2.73 -5.16 -33.10
C LYS A 237 -4.10 -5.66 -33.60
N ASP A 238 -4.85 -6.27 -32.68
CA ASP A 238 -6.17 -6.83 -33.00
C ASP A 238 -7.16 -5.71 -33.42
N LEU A 239 -7.03 -4.51 -32.82
CA LEU A 239 -7.82 -3.35 -33.20
C LEU A 239 -7.63 -3.00 -34.71
N ALA A 240 -6.38 -3.02 -35.21
CA ALA A 240 -6.07 -2.66 -36.58
C ALA A 240 -6.67 -3.65 -37.58
N GLU A 241 -6.86 -4.91 -37.20
CA GLU A 241 -7.38 -5.99 -38.03
C GLU A 241 -8.91 -6.14 -37.91
N SER A 242 -9.51 -5.71 -36.77
CA SER A 242 -10.92 -5.96 -36.45
C SER A 242 -11.91 -4.97 -37.09
N GLY A 243 -11.43 -3.82 -37.59
CA GLY A 243 -12.30 -2.72 -38.04
C GLY A 243 -13.14 -2.06 -36.94
N LYS A 244 -12.91 -2.45 -35.66
CA LYS A 244 -13.59 -1.86 -34.49
C LYS A 244 -12.91 -0.56 -34.06
N SER A 245 -13.59 0.26 -33.27
CA SER A 245 -13.01 1.40 -32.60
C SER A 245 -12.57 1.01 -31.17
N VAL A 246 -11.68 1.79 -30.55
CA VAL A 246 -11.30 1.59 -29.14
C VAL A 246 -12.50 1.67 -28.20
N LYS A 247 -13.54 2.42 -28.59
CA LYS A 247 -14.77 2.59 -27.80
C LYS A 247 -15.64 1.33 -27.76
N ASP A 248 -15.53 0.44 -28.75
CA ASP A 248 -16.26 -0.83 -28.77
C ASP A 248 -15.77 -1.80 -27.68
N TYR A 249 -14.56 -1.61 -27.16
CA TYR A 249 -13.98 -2.42 -26.09
C TYR A 249 -14.27 -1.89 -24.68
N ILE A 250 -14.72 -0.64 -24.57
CA ILE A 250 -14.94 0.00 -23.26
C ILE A 250 -16.39 0.40 -23.00
N ALA A 251 -17.19 0.54 -24.07
CA ALA A 251 -18.57 0.96 -23.93
C ALA A 251 -19.42 -0.14 -23.26
N PRO A 252 -20.34 0.23 -22.35
CA PRO A 252 -21.32 -0.69 -21.80
C PRO A 252 -22.33 -1.07 -22.87
N PRO A 253 -23.17 -2.09 -22.63
CA PRO A 253 -24.26 -2.46 -23.55
C PRO A 253 -25.21 -1.31 -23.90
N GLY A 254 -25.38 -0.33 -23.04
CA GLY A 254 -26.18 0.87 -23.29
C GLY A 254 -26.18 1.83 -22.11
N PHE A 255 -26.47 3.09 -22.42
CA PHE A 255 -26.79 4.13 -21.43
C PHE A 255 -28.27 4.50 -21.51
N ASP A 256 -28.89 4.79 -20.36
CA ASP A 256 -30.26 5.31 -20.28
C ASP A 256 -30.29 6.59 -19.42
N PHE A 257 -30.49 7.73 -20.06
CA PHE A 257 -30.56 9.08 -19.45
C PHE A 257 -31.98 9.66 -19.46
N ARG A 258 -33.01 8.83 -19.58
CA ARG A 258 -34.42 9.33 -19.62
C ARG A 258 -34.88 9.96 -18.32
N TYR A 259 -34.20 9.66 -17.20
CA TYR A 259 -34.55 10.22 -15.90
C TYR A 259 -33.76 11.49 -15.64
N PRO A 260 -34.40 12.51 -15.03
CA PRO A 260 -33.74 13.82 -14.82
C PRO A 260 -32.59 13.77 -13.81
N ASN A 261 -32.66 12.87 -12.84
CA ASN A 261 -31.75 12.83 -11.66
C ASN A 261 -30.96 11.52 -11.52
N ARG A 262 -30.98 10.67 -12.49
CA ARG A 262 -30.24 9.38 -12.50
C ARG A 262 -30.06 8.86 -13.91
N PHE A 263 -29.17 7.92 -14.04
CA PHE A 263 -28.91 7.20 -15.30
C PHE A 263 -28.84 5.68 -15.06
N LYS A 264 -28.80 4.91 -16.16
CA LYS A 264 -28.37 3.52 -16.17
C LYS A 264 -27.17 3.35 -17.08
N SER A 265 -26.18 2.53 -16.62
CA SER A 265 -25.07 2.03 -17.41
C SER A 265 -25.11 0.49 -17.33
N GLY A 266 -25.41 -0.18 -18.46
CA GLY A 266 -25.71 -1.61 -18.40
C GLY A 266 -26.87 -1.91 -17.46
N ASN A 267 -26.63 -2.75 -16.46
CA ASN A 267 -27.59 -3.10 -15.42
C ASN A 267 -27.54 -2.21 -14.18
N MET A 268 -26.51 -1.35 -14.05
CA MET A 268 -26.33 -0.50 -12.87
C MET A 268 -27.12 0.78 -12.97
N TYR A 269 -27.76 1.16 -11.87
CA TYR A 269 -28.28 2.51 -11.68
C TYR A 269 -27.20 3.43 -11.18
N GLY A 270 -27.13 4.66 -11.68
CA GLY A 270 -26.16 5.64 -11.24
C GLY A 270 -26.78 7.03 -11.05
N CYS A 271 -26.15 7.83 -10.21
CA CYS A 271 -26.47 9.24 -10.03
C CYS A 271 -25.20 10.06 -9.88
N VAL A 272 -25.07 11.12 -10.66
CA VAL A 272 -24.03 12.11 -10.48
C VAL A 272 -24.57 13.30 -9.73
N SER A 273 -23.86 13.66 -8.66
CA SER A 273 -24.14 14.82 -7.83
C SER A 273 -22.92 15.73 -7.79
N TYR A 274 -23.13 17.00 -7.51
CA TYR A 274 -22.03 17.94 -7.27
C TYR A 274 -22.06 18.44 -5.84
N LEU A 275 -20.88 18.77 -5.34
CA LEU A 275 -20.71 19.35 -4.02
C LEU A 275 -20.97 20.87 -4.09
N ASP A 276 -21.96 21.34 -3.38
CA ASP A 276 -22.19 22.77 -3.15
C ASP A 276 -21.61 23.17 -1.79
N ILE A 277 -20.51 23.92 -1.86
CA ILE A 277 -19.70 24.26 -0.70
C ILE A 277 -20.33 25.47 -0.02
N ILE A 278 -20.85 25.29 1.19
CA ILE A 278 -21.49 26.32 1.99
C ILE A 278 -20.49 26.89 3.00
N ALA A 279 -19.68 26.02 3.58
CA ALA A 279 -18.72 26.41 4.62
C ALA A 279 -17.45 27.06 4.05
N PRO A 280 -16.88 28.05 4.76
CA PRO A 280 -15.61 28.67 4.36
C PRO A 280 -14.40 27.78 4.61
N LYS A 281 -14.51 26.74 5.43
CA LYS A 281 -13.40 25.83 5.78
C LYS A 281 -13.84 24.38 5.69
N PHE A 282 -13.01 23.55 5.05
CA PHE A 282 -13.14 22.10 5.01
C PHE A 282 -12.29 21.46 6.11
N THR A 283 -12.59 20.20 6.39
CA THR A 283 -11.71 19.28 7.10
C THR A 283 -11.09 18.30 6.11
N ASP A 284 -9.87 17.86 6.37
CA ASP A 284 -9.15 16.87 5.58
C ASP A 284 -9.76 15.47 5.69
N GLU A 285 -10.67 15.24 6.63
CA GLU A 285 -11.39 13.97 6.81
C GLU A 285 -12.45 13.68 5.74
N LEU A 286 -12.95 14.70 5.02
CA LEU A 286 -14.09 14.53 4.09
C LEU A 286 -13.82 13.48 3.01
N ILE A 287 -12.68 13.56 2.35
CA ILE A 287 -12.31 12.61 1.27
C ILE A 287 -12.18 11.19 1.82
N LYS A 288 -11.57 11.03 2.99
CA LYS A 288 -11.44 9.73 3.65
C LYS A 288 -12.80 9.11 3.95
N GLN A 289 -13.68 9.84 4.66
CA GLN A 289 -15.00 9.34 5.03
C GLN A 289 -15.81 8.90 3.81
N LEU A 290 -15.65 9.59 2.68
CA LEU A 290 -16.28 9.20 1.41
C LEU A 290 -15.65 7.93 0.82
N LEU A 291 -14.31 7.80 0.86
CA LEU A 291 -13.60 6.64 0.33
C LEU A 291 -13.74 5.39 1.21
N ASP A 292 -14.10 5.55 2.49
CA ASP A 292 -14.36 4.44 3.41
C ASP A 292 -15.77 3.85 3.28
N ILE A 293 -16.60 4.42 2.41
CA ILE A 293 -17.90 3.84 2.07
C ILE A 293 -17.71 2.55 1.27
N ASP A 294 -18.24 1.43 1.79
CA ASP A 294 -18.27 0.14 1.07
C ASP A 294 -19.31 0.18 -0.05
N ALA A 295 -18.95 0.80 -1.17
CA ALA A 295 -19.79 0.87 -2.38
C ALA A 295 -19.00 1.36 -3.60
N ASN A 296 -19.55 1.13 -4.79
CA ASN A 296 -19.06 1.73 -6.02
C ASN A 296 -19.28 3.23 -6.01
N LEU A 297 -18.21 3.98 -5.88
CA LEU A 297 -18.21 5.44 -5.77
C LEU A 297 -17.07 6.03 -6.59
N THR A 298 -17.32 7.12 -7.30
CA THR A 298 -16.28 7.90 -7.95
C THR A 298 -16.34 9.35 -7.50
N ILE A 299 -15.23 9.88 -7.03
CA ILE A 299 -15.05 11.30 -6.75
C ILE A 299 -14.19 11.86 -7.87
N SER A 300 -14.68 12.90 -8.56
CA SER A 300 -13.92 13.57 -9.61
C SER A 300 -13.87 15.08 -9.32
N MET A 301 -12.65 15.60 -9.26
CA MET A 301 -12.36 17.00 -9.00
C MET A 301 -11.67 17.62 -10.22
N HIS A 302 -12.42 18.34 -11.03
CA HIS A 302 -11.84 19.13 -12.12
C HIS A 302 -11.35 20.44 -11.59
N MET A 303 -10.14 20.80 -11.94
CA MET A 303 -9.47 22.01 -11.46
C MET A 303 -8.77 22.74 -12.60
N GLN A 304 -8.84 24.05 -12.55
CA GLN A 304 -8.09 24.94 -13.42
C GLN A 304 -7.68 26.19 -12.66
N THR A 305 -6.41 26.50 -12.67
CA THR A 305 -5.90 27.76 -12.09
C THR A 305 -6.37 28.95 -12.92
N GLU A 306 -6.75 30.04 -12.27
CA GLU A 306 -7.07 31.27 -12.95
C GLU A 306 -5.81 32.13 -13.19
N ASP A 307 -5.79 32.88 -14.27
CA ASP A 307 -4.73 33.85 -14.51
C ASP A 307 -4.66 34.86 -13.34
N PRO A 308 -3.47 35.10 -12.73
CA PRO A 308 -3.34 35.95 -11.54
C PRO A 308 -3.89 37.37 -11.74
N VAL A 309 -3.70 37.96 -12.91
CA VAL A 309 -4.19 39.31 -13.19
C VAL A 309 -5.71 39.33 -13.25
N LYS A 310 -6.31 38.31 -13.86
CA LYS A 310 -7.77 38.17 -13.92
C LYS A 310 -8.35 37.87 -12.56
N ALA A 311 -7.69 37.02 -11.75
CA ALA A 311 -8.09 36.68 -10.39
C ALA A 311 -8.16 37.94 -9.49
N ILE A 312 -7.09 38.72 -9.45
CA ILE A 312 -7.03 39.97 -8.70
C ILE A 312 -8.12 40.96 -9.16
N LYS A 313 -8.32 41.08 -10.48
CA LYS A 313 -9.38 41.95 -11.02
C LYS A 313 -10.79 41.51 -10.61
N LYS A 314 -11.05 40.19 -10.62
CA LYS A 314 -12.34 39.64 -10.16
C LYS A 314 -12.55 39.94 -8.67
N LEU A 315 -11.56 39.70 -7.80
CA LEU A 315 -11.71 39.99 -6.37
C LEU A 315 -11.91 41.46 -6.08
N LYS A 316 -11.16 42.34 -6.72
CA LYS A 316 -11.39 43.81 -6.60
C LYS A 316 -12.82 44.22 -7.02
N ALA A 317 -13.38 43.57 -8.03
CA ALA A 317 -14.78 43.80 -8.41
C ALA A 317 -15.76 43.27 -7.35
N VAL A 318 -15.49 42.12 -6.73
CA VAL A 318 -16.29 41.58 -5.61
C VAL A 318 -16.21 42.52 -4.42
N ILE A 319 -15.03 42.98 -4.00
CA ILE A 319 -14.85 43.95 -2.91
C ILE A 319 -15.66 45.24 -3.19
N SER A 320 -15.56 45.80 -4.41
CA SER A 320 -16.32 46.99 -4.79
C SER A 320 -17.84 46.75 -4.70
N ASN A 321 -18.33 45.55 -5.02
CA ASN A 321 -19.74 45.23 -4.86
C ASN A 321 -20.15 45.09 -3.39
N ILE A 322 -19.33 44.47 -2.56
CA ILE A 322 -19.55 44.34 -1.09
C ILE A 322 -19.60 45.75 -0.47
N GLN A 323 -18.68 46.63 -0.84
CA GLN A 323 -18.67 48.01 -0.37
C GLN A 323 -19.94 48.79 -0.78
N LYS A 324 -20.45 48.57 -2.00
CA LYS A 324 -21.74 49.13 -2.43
C LYS A 324 -22.90 48.60 -1.57
N MET A 325 -22.94 47.30 -1.33
CA MET A 325 -23.95 46.70 -0.46
C MET A 325 -23.87 47.28 0.96
N LYS A 326 -22.65 47.43 1.49
CA LYS A 326 -22.41 48.05 2.78
C LYS A 326 -22.99 49.47 2.86
N ILE A 327 -22.70 50.29 1.87
CA ILE A 327 -23.25 51.68 1.76
C ILE A 327 -24.78 51.67 1.64
N GLU A 328 -25.38 50.70 0.92
CA GLU A 328 -26.83 50.58 0.82
C GLU A 328 -27.48 50.20 2.15
N GLU A 329 -26.87 49.26 2.91
CA GLU A 329 -27.35 48.88 4.25
C GLU A 329 -27.15 50.00 5.27
N GLN A 330 -26.05 50.73 5.23
CA GLN A 330 -25.86 51.95 6.05
C GLN A 330 -26.93 53.00 5.77
N LYS A 331 -27.26 53.24 4.50
CA LYS A 331 -28.35 54.18 4.13
C LYS A 331 -29.71 53.70 4.61
N LYS A 332 -29.97 52.38 4.62
CA LYS A 332 -31.20 51.81 5.18
C LYS A 332 -31.25 51.97 6.71
N ALA A 333 -30.13 51.69 7.42
CA ALA A 333 -30.04 51.86 8.89
C ALA A 333 -30.35 53.30 9.28
N VAL A 334 -29.72 54.27 8.64
CA VAL A 334 -29.99 55.71 8.88
C VAL A 334 -31.46 56.07 8.62
N ARG A 335 -32.07 55.61 7.52
CA ARG A 335 -33.49 55.86 7.22
C ARG A 335 -34.45 55.22 8.24
N SER A 336 -34.01 54.17 8.89
CA SER A 336 -34.79 53.45 9.91
C SER A 336 -34.47 53.92 11.34
N GLY A 337 -33.62 54.93 11.53
CA GLY A 337 -33.27 55.49 12.84
C GLY A 337 -32.26 54.66 13.64
N TYR A 338 -31.56 53.74 12.99
CA TYR A 338 -30.48 52.94 13.59
C TYR A 338 -29.10 53.55 13.31
N ASP A 339 -28.12 53.15 14.13
CA ASP A 339 -26.73 53.58 13.96
C ASP A 339 -26.15 52.99 12.65
N MET A 340 -25.32 53.78 11.95
CA MET A 340 -24.66 53.41 10.71
C MET A 340 -23.67 52.27 10.88
N ASP A 341 -23.14 52.04 12.08
CA ASP A 341 -22.17 50.97 12.39
C ASP A 341 -22.84 49.61 12.60
N ILE A 342 -24.18 49.56 12.71
CA ILE A 342 -24.96 48.33 12.79
C ILE A 342 -25.15 47.75 11.38
N LEU A 343 -24.18 46.96 10.97
CA LEU A 343 -24.21 46.24 9.68
C LEU A 343 -24.57 44.76 9.89
N PRO A 344 -25.25 44.13 8.91
CA PRO A 344 -25.38 42.67 8.90
C PRO A 344 -24.03 41.99 8.98
N THR A 345 -23.88 41.03 9.91
CA THR A 345 -22.65 40.31 10.18
C THR A 345 -22.10 39.65 8.93
N ASP A 346 -22.96 39.18 8.04
CA ASP A 346 -22.60 38.53 6.78
C ASP A 346 -21.76 39.45 5.86
N ILE A 347 -22.16 40.74 5.75
CA ILE A 347 -21.44 41.71 4.90
C ILE A 347 -20.06 42.01 5.45
N VAL A 348 -19.93 42.12 6.77
CA VAL A 348 -18.66 42.39 7.45
C VAL A 348 -17.72 41.18 7.29
N THR A 349 -18.25 39.98 7.48
CA THR A 349 -17.50 38.76 7.31
C THR A 349 -17.02 38.57 5.86
N TYR A 350 -17.93 38.75 4.88
CA TYR A 350 -17.58 38.65 3.48
C TYR A 350 -16.53 39.68 3.04
N GLU A 351 -16.61 40.91 3.56
CA GLU A 351 -15.59 41.94 3.28
C GLU A 351 -14.24 41.50 3.82
N LYS A 352 -14.17 41.04 5.07
CA LYS A 352 -12.94 40.59 5.72
C LYS A 352 -12.33 39.39 4.98
N ASP A 353 -13.10 38.33 4.72
CA ASP A 353 -12.66 37.13 4.05
C ASP A 353 -12.13 37.41 2.64
N THR A 354 -12.81 38.34 1.91
CA THR A 354 -12.38 38.69 0.55
C THR A 354 -11.13 39.54 0.54
N LEU A 355 -10.91 40.40 1.54
CA LEU A 355 -9.68 41.18 1.71
C LEU A 355 -8.50 40.25 2.10
N GLU A 356 -8.71 39.32 3.04
CA GLU A 356 -7.72 38.33 3.43
C GLU A 356 -7.31 37.47 2.24
N PHE A 357 -8.27 37.03 1.43
CA PHE A 357 -7.97 36.26 0.22
C PHE A 357 -7.19 37.09 -0.82
N LEU A 358 -7.49 38.38 -0.97
CA LEU A 358 -6.73 39.25 -1.85
C LEU A 358 -5.27 39.44 -1.37
N ASP A 359 -5.08 39.54 -0.06
CA ASP A 359 -3.75 39.62 0.54
C ASP A 359 -2.98 38.32 0.35
N ASP A 360 -3.61 37.19 0.58
CA ASP A 360 -3.06 35.85 0.33
C ASP A 360 -2.60 35.66 -1.12
N LEU A 361 -3.36 36.15 -2.11
CA LEU A 361 -2.97 36.10 -3.52
C LEU A 361 -1.73 36.98 -3.83
N ASN A 362 -1.55 38.07 -3.07
CA ASN A 362 -0.43 38.98 -3.28
C ASN A 362 0.84 38.58 -2.52
N THR A 363 0.72 37.93 -1.37
CA THR A 363 1.82 37.71 -0.42
C THR A 363 2.21 36.23 -0.27
N SER A 364 1.27 35.30 -0.38
CA SER A 364 1.45 33.89 0.06
C SER A 364 1.50 32.87 -1.07
N ASN A 365 1.78 33.30 -2.31
CA ASN A 365 1.82 32.40 -3.49
C ASN A 365 0.55 31.53 -3.68
N GLN A 366 -0.60 32.00 -3.15
CA GLN A 366 -1.88 31.38 -3.37
C GLN A 366 -2.36 31.63 -4.80
N LYS A 367 -3.08 30.68 -5.38
CA LYS A 367 -3.76 30.85 -6.68
C LYS A 367 -5.26 30.71 -6.50
N MET A 368 -6.00 31.33 -7.40
CA MET A 368 -7.43 31.13 -7.53
C MET A 368 -7.67 29.93 -8.43
N ILE A 369 -8.44 28.96 -7.93
CA ILE A 369 -8.70 27.69 -8.60
C ILE A 369 -10.21 27.57 -8.84
N ASN A 370 -10.59 27.41 -10.11
CA ASN A 370 -11.95 27.05 -10.47
C ASN A 370 -12.08 25.53 -10.37
N MET A 371 -12.93 25.05 -9.46
CA MET A 371 -13.09 23.63 -9.16
C MET A 371 -14.54 23.19 -9.41
N THR A 372 -14.68 21.99 -10.00
CA THR A 372 -15.93 21.22 -10.04
C THR A 372 -15.72 19.94 -9.27
N PHE A 373 -16.48 19.72 -8.21
CA PHE A 373 -16.40 18.50 -7.40
C PHE A 373 -17.65 17.67 -7.68
N LEU A 374 -17.46 16.49 -8.28
CA LEU A 374 -18.52 15.56 -8.64
C LEU A 374 -18.39 14.26 -7.82
N ILE A 375 -19.53 13.70 -7.44
CA ILE A 375 -19.63 12.38 -6.82
C ILE A 375 -20.59 11.56 -7.64
N THR A 376 -20.11 10.42 -8.14
CA THR A 376 -20.93 9.45 -8.88
C THR A 376 -21.14 8.22 -8.00
N CYS A 377 -22.40 7.95 -7.67
CA CYS A 377 -22.81 6.77 -6.90
C CYS A 377 -23.43 5.74 -7.83
N TYR A 378 -23.18 4.43 -7.58
CA TYR A 378 -23.75 3.34 -8.31
C TYR A 378 -24.44 2.33 -7.39
N GLY A 379 -25.51 1.70 -7.87
CA GLY A 379 -26.20 0.62 -7.18
C GLY A 379 -26.83 -0.37 -8.17
N ARG A 380 -26.88 -1.65 -7.81
CA ARG A 380 -27.52 -2.69 -8.62
C ARG A 380 -29.04 -2.47 -8.72
N THR A 381 -29.60 -1.92 -7.66
CA THR A 381 -31.02 -1.56 -7.60
C THR A 381 -31.19 -0.08 -7.31
N LYS A 382 -32.37 0.45 -7.67
CA LYS A 382 -32.71 1.85 -7.35
C LYS A 382 -32.65 2.13 -5.85
N ARG A 383 -33.08 1.15 -5.03
CA ARG A 383 -33.11 1.27 -3.55
C ARG A 383 -31.68 1.34 -2.97
N GLU A 384 -30.78 0.54 -3.47
CA GLU A 384 -29.35 0.60 -3.10
C GLU A 384 -28.74 1.96 -3.44
N LEU A 385 -28.98 2.46 -4.66
CA LEU A 385 -28.52 3.79 -5.08
C LEU A 385 -29.04 4.89 -4.13
N GLU A 386 -30.34 4.87 -3.82
CA GLU A 386 -30.95 5.87 -2.93
C GLU A 386 -30.37 5.79 -1.51
N SER A 387 -30.16 4.58 -0.97
CA SER A 387 -29.51 4.37 0.33
C SER A 387 -28.07 4.88 0.34
N LEU A 388 -27.29 4.59 -0.71
CA LEU A 388 -25.91 5.09 -0.84
C LEU A 388 -25.88 6.61 -0.90
N MET A 389 -26.74 7.22 -1.70
CA MET A 389 -26.82 8.68 -1.80
C MET A 389 -27.18 9.34 -0.45
N GLN A 390 -28.05 8.72 0.34
CA GLN A 390 -28.36 9.22 1.70
C GLN A 390 -27.15 9.16 2.61
N ARG A 391 -26.37 8.06 2.58
CA ARG A 391 -25.11 7.94 3.36
C ARG A 391 -24.10 9.01 2.95
N VAL A 392 -23.86 9.17 1.64
CA VAL A 392 -22.95 10.19 1.10
C VAL A 392 -23.42 11.61 1.49
N SER A 393 -24.73 11.90 1.37
CA SER A 393 -25.29 13.20 1.78
C SER A 393 -25.11 13.47 3.28
N GLY A 394 -25.25 12.44 4.13
CA GLY A 394 -25.00 12.55 5.57
C GLY A 394 -23.56 12.96 5.90
N ILE A 395 -22.58 12.35 5.26
CA ILE A 395 -21.15 12.68 5.44
C ILE A 395 -20.88 14.13 4.98
N ILE A 396 -21.42 14.52 3.83
CA ILE A 396 -21.23 15.86 3.28
C ILE A 396 -21.86 16.92 4.16
N GLN A 397 -23.04 16.65 4.74
CA GLN A 397 -23.68 17.57 5.68
C GLN A 397 -22.89 17.75 6.98
N GLN A 398 -22.24 16.70 7.48
CA GLN A 398 -21.32 16.81 8.63
C GLN A 398 -20.15 17.74 8.34
N ALA A 399 -19.69 17.81 7.09
CA ALA A 399 -18.67 18.74 6.64
C ALA A 399 -19.21 20.15 6.29
N ASN A 400 -20.45 20.49 6.69
CA ASN A 400 -21.14 21.75 6.37
C ASN A 400 -21.20 22.07 4.87
N CYS A 401 -21.38 21.04 4.05
CA CYS A 401 -21.58 21.14 2.61
C CYS A 401 -22.95 20.58 2.23
N ASP A 402 -23.39 20.85 1.00
CA ASP A 402 -24.63 20.30 0.46
C ASP A 402 -24.34 19.47 -0.80
N LEU A 403 -24.99 18.32 -0.92
CA LEU A 403 -24.86 17.44 -2.08
C LEU A 403 -26.07 17.63 -2.98
N ARG A 404 -25.88 18.16 -4.17
CA ARG A 404 -26.93 18.38 -5.14
C ARG A 404 -26.83 17.48 -6.34
N CYS A 405 -27.89 16.71 -6.59
CA CYS A 405 -27.97 15.85 -7.77
C CYS A 405 -28.07 16.71 -9.04
N LEU A 406 -27.32 16.36 -10.08
CA LEU A 406 -27.40 16.99 -11.39
C LEU A 406 -28.77 16.71 -12.03
N GLN A 407 -29.53 17.78 -12.27
CA GLN A 407 -30.86 17.69 -12.90
C GLN A 407 -30.73 17.89 -14.42
N TYR A 408 -31.17 16.88 -15.21
CA TYR A 408 -31.08 16.87 -16.68
C TYR A 408 -29.68 16.97 -17.28
N LEU A 409 -28.61 16.77 -16.44
CA LEU A 409 -27.21 16.83 -16.81
C LEU A 409 -26.47 15.53 -16.45
N GLN A 410 -27.20 14.42 -16.29
CA GLN A 410 -26.62 13.16 -15.86
C GLN A 410 -25.65 12.57 -16.90
N GLU A 411 -25.90 12.77 -18.20
CA GLU A 411 -24.99 12.38 -19.29
C GLU A 411 -23.67 13.16 -19.19
N GLN A 412 -23.74 14.49 -19.13
CA GLN A 412 -22.57 15.36 -18.98
C GLN A 412 -21.82 15.06 -17.68
N GLY A 413 -22.56 14.82 -16.60
CA GLY A 413 -21.98 14.45 -15.30
C GLY A 413 -21.22 13.14 -15.34
N LEU A 414 -21.81 12.08 -15.94
CA LEU A 414 -21.14 10.79 -16.06
C LEU A 414 -19.85 10.88 -16.89
N MET A 415 -19.86 11.62 -17.99
CA MET A 415 -18.68 11.83 -18.81
C MET A 415 -17.62 12.70 -18.13
N ALA A 416 -18.06 13.67 -17.33
CA ALA A 416 -17.16 14.49 -16.52
C ALA A 416 -16.58 13.75 -15.31
N SER A 417 -17.25 12.71 -14.80
CA SER A 417 -16.71 11.88 -13.73
C SER A 417 -15.80 10.76 -14.23
N ALA A 418 -15.76 10.51 -15.54
CA ALA A 418 -14.87 9.52 -16.13
C ALA A 418 -13.44 10.07 -16.23
N PRO A 419 -12.38 9.24 -16.00
CA PRO A 419 -10.98 9.70 -16.01
C PRO A 419 -10.47 10.02 -17.42
N ILE A 420 -11.13 10.99 -18.06
CA ILE A 420 -10.83 11.43 -19.44
C ILE A 420 -10.22 12.84 -19.44
N GLY A 421 -10.58 13.68 -18.45
CA GLY A 421 -10.15 15.07 -18.36
C GLY A 421 -11.10 16.04 -19.09
N CYS A 422 -12.39 15.74 -19.15
CA CYS A 422 -13.41 16.54 -19.85
C CYS A 422 -14.54 16.92 -18.91
N ASN A 423 -14.85 18.20 -18.77
CA ASN A 423 -15.97 18.71 -17.97
C ASN A 423 -16.86 19.63 -18.82
N GLU A 424 -18.07 19.17 -19.13
CA GLU A 424 -19.11 19.93 -19.85
C GLU A 424 -20.30 20.31 -18.92
N THR A 425 -20.18 20.14 -17.59
CA THR A 425 -21.29 20.42 -16.66
C THR A 425 -21.57 21.90 -16.46
N GLY A 426 -20.58 22.75 -16.68
CA GLY A 426 -20.70 24.22 -16.48
C GLY A 426 -20.85 24.64 -15.02
N ILE A 427 -20.58 23.74 -14.07
CA ILE A 427 -20.64 24.01 -12.62
C ILE A 427 -19.20 24.23 -12.16
N GLU A 428 -18.95 25.41 -11.61
CA GLU A 428 -17.62 25.77 -11.10
C GLU A 428 -17.74 26.51 -9.78
N ARG A 429 -16.90 26.21 -8.84
CA ARG A 429 -16.68 26.96 -7.59
C ARG A 429 -15.24 27.45 -7.55
N THR A 430 -15.06 28.70 -7.18
CA THR A 430 -13.72 29.28 -7.05
C THR A 430 -13.24 29.14 -5.62
N LEU A 431 -12.03 28.59 -5.44
CA LEU A 431 -11.38 28.37 -4.14
C LEU A 431 -9.93 28.88 -4.18
N ALA A 432 -9.34 29.13 -3.00
CA ALA A 432 -7.91 29.33 -2.84
C ALA A 432 -7.16 27.99 -2.93
N THR A 433 -5.87 28.02 -3.30
CA THR A 433 -5.02 26.81 -3.27
C THR A 433 -5.08 26.12 -1.93
N LYS A 434 -4.96 26.85 -0.81
CA LYS A 434 -5.00 26.30 0.54
C LYS A 434 -6.30 25.55 0.83
N SER A 435 -7.44 26.12 0.47
CA SER A 435 -8.75 25.47 0.63
C SER A 435 -8.92 24.26 -0.27
N THR A 436 -8.33 24.26 -1.46
CA THR A 436 -8.35 23.10 -2.38
C THR A 436 -7.44 21.99 -1.86
N ALA A 437 -6.30 22.32 -1.29
CA ALA A 437 -5.32 21.34 -0.80
C ALA A 437 -5.78 20.59 0.46
N ILE A 438 -6.71 21.15 1.24
CA ILE A 438 -7.34 20.42 2.36
C ILE A 438 -8.10 19.17 1.89
N LEU A 439 -8.57 19.15 0.63
CA LEU A 439 -9.18 17.98 0.02
C LEU A 439 -8.09 16.98 -0.40
N VAL A 440 -7.23 16.64 0.56
CA VAL A 440 -6.09 15.74 0.36
C VAL A 440 -6.57 14.32 0.00
N PRO A 441 -6.01 13.72 -1.06
CA PRO A 441 -6.49 12.42 -1.53
C PRO A 441 -5.85 11.22 -0.83
N PHE A 442 -5.12 11.43 0.26
CA PHE A 442 -4.42 10.38 0.98
C PHE A 442 -5.21 9.95 2.21
N CYS A 443 -5.32 8.65 2.40
CA CYS A 443 -6.08 8.06 3.50
C CYS A 443 -5.22 7.03 4.23
N THR A 444 -5.37 5.75 3.87
CA THR A 444 -4.74 4.61 4.50
C THR A 444 -4.00 3.81 3.45
N GLN A 445 -2.75 3.53 3.72
CA GLN A 445 -1.92 2.70 2.85
C GLN A 445 -2.35 1.24 2.94
N GLU A 446 -2.43 0.58 1.80
CA GLU A 446 -2.79 -0.82 1.68
C GLU A 446 -1.60 -1.64 1.18
N LEU A 447 -1.49 -2.87 1.65
CA LEU A 447 -0.49 -3.83 1.19
C LEU A 447 -1.20 -5.09 0.73
N PHE A 448 -1.61 -5.08 -0.53
CA PHE A 448 -2.27 -6.22 -1.16
C PHE A 448 -1.58 -6.57 -2.47
N MET A 449 -0.79 -7.63 -2.45
CA MET A 449 -0.07 -8.14 -3.62
C MET A 449 -0.82 -9.32 -4.22
N PRO A 450 -0.80 -9.47 -5.56
CA PRO A 450 -1.36 -10.66 -6.21
C PRO A 450 -0.52 -11.91 -5.89
N ALA A 451 -1.14 -13.07 -5.96
CA ALA A 451 -0.50 -14.36 -5.75
C ALA A 451 0.77 -14.54 -6.62
N PRO A 452 1.82 -15.21 -6.11
CA PRO A 452 1.91 -15.77 -4.77
C PRO A 452 2.20 -14.70 -3.72
N ALA A 453 1.34 -14.57 -2.71
CA ALA A 453 1.52 -13.65 -1.59
C ALA A 453 1.10 -14.32 -0.28
N ILE A 454 1.71 -13.90 0.82
CA ILE A 454 1.51 -14.45 2.15
C ILE A 454 0.60 -13.52 2.93
N TYR A 455 -0.34 -14.10 3.67
CA TYR A 455 -1.23 -13.38 4.57
C TYR A 455 -0.51 -12.99 5.86
N TYR A 456 -0.60 -11.71 6.25
CA TYR A 456 0.02 -11.17 7.46
C TYR A 456 -0.98 -10.62 8.49
N GLY A 457 -2.29 -10.67 8.22
CA GLY A 457 -3.34 -10.14 9.07
C GLY A 457 -4.27 -9.18 8.34
N LEU A 458 -5.08 -8.48 9.09
CA LEU A 458 -5.95 -7.39 8.59
C LEU A 458 -5.33 -6.05 8.96
N ASN A 459 -5.40 -5.09 8.07
CA ASN A 459 -5.03 -3.71 8.33
C ASN A 459 -5.96 -3.15 9.43
N ALA A 460 -5.38 -2.65 10.53
CA ALA A 460 -6.17 -2.17 11.67
C ALA A 460 -7.02 -0.93 11.36
N LEU A 461 -6.68 -0.18 10.30
CA LEU A 461 -7.40 1.03 9.89
C LEU A 461 -8.53 0.73 8.90
N SER A 462 -8.24 -0.02 7.84
CA SER A 462 -9.20 -0.29 6.75
C SER A 462 -9.91 -1.62 6.90
N ASN A 463 -9.42 -2.51 7.76
CA ASN A 463 -9.84 -3.90 7.90
C ASN A 463 -9.62 -4.75 6.63
N ASN A 464 -8.79 -4.30 5.69
CA ASN A 464 -8.41 -5.04 4.50
C ASN A 464 -7.32 -6.06 4.82
N MET A 465 -7.26 -7.16 4.03
CA MET A 465 -6.20 -8.16 4.18
C MET A 465 -4.85 -7.60 3.80
N ILE A 466 -3.84 -7.91 4.60
CA ILE A 466 -2.44 -7.63 4.28
C ILE A 466 -1.88 -8.89 3.61
N MET A 467 -1.59 -8.78 2.32
CA MET A 467 -1.03 -9.83 1.48
C MET A 467 0.28 -9.35 0.86
N ALA A 468 1.40 -9.99 1.18
CA ALA A 468 2.70 -9.55 0.71
C ALA A 468 3.63 -10.72 0.32
N ASP A 469 4.50 -10.46 -0.65
CA ASP A 469 5.59 -11.36 -1.05
C ASP A 469 6.94 -10.67 -0.83
N ARG A 470 7.66 -11.10 0.19
CA ARG A 470 8.98 -10.54 0.55
C ARG A 470 10.02 -10.66 -0.56
N LYS A 471 9.87 -11.61 -1.50
CA LYS A 471 10.76 -11.75 -2.66
C LYS A 471 10.72 -10.54 -3.60
N ARG A 472 9.67 -9.71 -3.50
CA ARG A 472 9.55 -8.46 -4.28
C ARG A 472 10.28 -7.29 -3.67
N LEU A 473 10.71 -7.42 -2.41
CA LEU A 473 11.53 -6.42 -1.74
C LEU A 473 12.94 -6.36 -2.35
N ARG A 474 13.53 -5.20 -2.29
CA ARG A 474 14.94 -5.02 -2.65
C ARG A 474 15.84 -5.81 -1.72
N THR A 475 15.48 -5.87 -0.43
CA THR A 475 16.17 -6.63 0.60
C THR A 475 15.14 -7.49 1.36
N PRO A 476 14.95 -8.77 0.99
CA PRO A 476 13.89 -9.62 1.54
C PRO A 476 14.13 -10.07 2.99
N ASN A 477 15.29 -9.72 3.56
CA ASN A 477 15.63 -10.02 4.94
C ASN A 477 14.61 -9.38 5.89
N GLY A 478 14.42 -9.98 7.06
CA GLY A 478 13.44 -9.47 8.00
C GLY A 478 13.77 -9.70 9.46
N VAL A 479 13.09 -8.95 10.32
CA VAL A 479 13.11 -9.13 11.77
C VAL A 479 11.68 -9.14 12.32
N ILE A 480 11.45 -9.98 13.32
CA ILE A 480 10.20 -10.06 14.09
C ILE A 480 10.52 -9.72 15.54
N LEU A 481 10.01 -8.59 16.01
CA LEU A 481 10.28 -8.06 17.34
C LEU A 481 9.02 -8.05 18.20
N GLY A 482 9.11 -8.55 19.44
CA GLY A 482 7.95 -8.54 20.31
C GLY A 482 8.26 -9.10 21.69
N THR A 483 7.63 -8.55 22.71
CA THR A 483 7.72 -9.03 24.09
C THR A 483 7.19 -10.47 24.24
N PRO A 484 7.58 -11.19 25.33
CA PRO A 484 7.02 -12.50 25.62
C PRO A 484 5.47 -12.47 25.64
N GLY A 485 4.84 -13.47 25.00
CA GLY A 485 3.39 -13.55 24.93
C GLY A 485 2.70 -12.65 23.89
N SER A 486 3.44 -11.82 23.13
CA SER A 486 2.88 -10.96 22.07
C SER A 486 2.43 -11.71 20.83
N GLY A 487 2.80 -12.99 20.67
CA GLY A 487 2.49 -13.80 19.48
C GLY A 487 3.64 -13.95 18.49
N LYS A 488 4.88 -13.60 18.86
CA LYS A 488 6.09 -13.65 18.00
C LYS A 488 6.27 -15.00 17.30
N SER A 489 6.38 -16.09 18.07
CA SER A 489 6.58 -17.45 17.52
C SER A 489 5.38 -17.93 16.71
N PHE A 490 4.15 -17.56 17.09
CA PHE A 490 2.95 -17.86 16.31
C PHE A 490 2.96 -17.18 14.94
N SER A 491 3.34 -15.90 14.87
CA SER A 491 3.44 -15.14 13.61
C SER A 491 4.50 -15.72 12.68
N ALA A 492 5.66 -16.14 13.22
CA ALA A 492 6.69 -16.83 12.44
C ALA A 492 6.18 -18.18 11.91
N LYS A 493 5.53 -19.00 12.76
CA LYS A 493 4.96 -20.30 12.35
C LYS A 493 3.89 -20.15 11.27
N ARG A 494 3.07 -19.08 11.35
CA ARG A 494 2.10 -18.75 10.31
C ARG A 494 2.79 -18.43 8.99
N GLU A 495 3.85 -17.61 9.00
CA GLU A 495 4.63 -17.31 7.78
C GLU A 495 5.28 -18.57 7.22
N ILE A 496 5.87 -19.41 8.06
CA ILE A 496 6.48 -20.70 7.69
C ILE A 496 5.45 -21.61 7.02
N LEU A 497 4.29 -21.82 7.66
CA LEU A 497 3.19 -22.64 7.11
C LEU A 497 2.73 -22.09 5.76
N SER A 498 2.46 -20.78 5.68
CA SER A 498 2.01 -20.14 4.45
C SER A 498 3.03 -20.28 3.32
N CYS A 499 4.32 -20.08 3.61
CA CYS A 499 5.40 -20.26 2.65
C CYS A 499 5.49 -21.69 2.15
N PHE A 500 5.34 -22.67 3.05
CA PHE A 500 5.35 -24.09 2.70
C PHE A 500 4.21 -24.45 1.79
N LEU A 501 2.99 -23.98 2.05
CA LEU A 501 1.80 -24.29 1.25
C LEU A 501 1.80 -23.61 -0.13
N ILE A 502 2.29 -22.36 -0.21
CA ILE A 502 2.14 -21.49 -1.39
C ILE A 502 3.36 -21.53 -2.31
N THR A 503 4.56 -21.73 -1.74
CA THR A 503 5.84 -21.65 -2.50
C THR A 503 6.52 -23.02 -2.58
N LYS A 504 7.65 -23.07 -3.26
CA LYS A 504 8.57 -24.23 -3.27
C LYS A 504 9.90 -23.92 -2.59
N ASP A 505 9.92 -22.88 -1.73
CA ASP A 505 11.12 -22.47 -1.02
C ASP A 505 11.52 -23.52 0.03
N ASP A 506 12.82 -23.68 0.25
CA ASP A 506 13.32 -24.44 1.40
C ASP A 506 13.18 -23.58 2.66
N ILE A 507 12.89 -24.24 3.78
CA ILE A 507 12.66 -23.57 5.06
C ILE A 507 13.56 -24.21 6.11
N ILE A 508 14.40 -23.38 6.74
CA ILE A 508 15.30 -23.82 7.81
C ILE A 508 15.05 -22.99 9.06
N ILE A 509 14.94 -23.65 10.19
CA ILE A 509 14.60 -23.05 11.48
C ILE A 509 15.73 -23.35 12.47
N CYS A 510 16.24 -22.33 13.15
CA CYS A 510 17.08 -22.45 14.34
C CYS A 510 16.21 -22.21 15.57
N ASP A 511 16.04 -23.23 16.41
CA ASP A 511 15.09 -23.30 17.51
C ASP A 511 15.79 -23.50 18.86
N PRO A 512 16.16 -22.41 19.57
CA PRO A 512 16.79 -22.51 20.88
C PRO A 512 15.83 -22.87 22.04
N GLU A 513 14.54 -22.80 21.82
CA GLU A 513 13.51 -22.99 22.85
C GLU A 513 12.66 -24.27 22.62
N GLY A 514 12.78 -24.91 21.46
CA GLY A 514 12.05 -26.15 21.14
C GLY A 514 10.57 -25.95 20.84
N GLU A 515 10.23 -24.82 20.22
CA GLU A 515 8.84 -24.46 19.97
C GLU A 515 8.28 -24.91 18.60
N TYR A 516 9.15 -25.29 17.64
CA TYR A 516 8.74 -25.54 16.25
C TYR A 516 8.51 -27.02 15.91
N PHE A 517 8.78 -27.95 16.84
CA PHE A 517 8.65 -29.38 16.62
C PHE A 517 7.31 -29.80 16.02
N ALA A 518 6.19 -29.36 16.62
CA ALA A 518 4.85 -29.76 16.19
C ALA A 518 4.55 -29.32 14.74
N LEU A 519 4.94 -28.10 14.37
CA LEU A 519 4.79 -27.58 13.01
C LEU A 519 5.61 -28.39 12.01
N VAL A 520 6.90 -28.63 12.31
CA VAL A 520 7.82 -29.33 11.40
C VAL A 520 7.39 -30.79 11.22
N ALA A 521 6.99 -31.46 12.29
CA ALA A 521 6.47 -32.84 12.23
C ALA A 521 5.17 -32.92 11.40
N ALA A 522 4.22 -31.96 11.56
CA ALA A 522 2.99 -31.92 10.80
C ALA A 522 3.20 -31.67 9.30
N LEU A 523 4.32 -31.05 8.92
CA LEU A 523 4.72 -30.82 7.54
C LEU A 523 5.72 -31.86 7.00
N HIS A 524 5.85 -33.02 7.66
CA HIS A 524 6.77 -34.12 7.33
C HIS A 524 8.23 -33.63 7.18
N GLY A 525 8.58 -32.60 7.97
CA GLY A 525 9.91 -32.03 8.01
C GLY A 525 10.86 -32.82 8.89
N GLN A 526 12.13 -32.44 8.88
CA GLN A 526 13.18 -33.04 9.69
C GLN A 526 13.51 -32.14 10.88
N VAL A 527 13.48 -32.74 12.08
CA VAL A 527 13.99 -32.11 13.30
C VAL A 527 15.32 -32.71 13.64
N VAL A 528 16.38 -31.90 13.62
CA VAL A 528 17.76 -32.27 13.98
C VAL A 528 18.00 -31.80 15.41
N LYS A 529 18.11 -32.74 16.33
CA LYS A 529 18.29 -32.41 17.74
C LYS A 529 19.80 -32.32 18.08
N LEU A 530 20.27 -31.08 18.26
CA LEU A 530 21.64 -30.80 18.69
C LEU A 530 21.70 -30.80 20.23
N ALA A 531 22.20 -31.88 20.80
CA ALA A 531 22.31 -32.07 22.26
C ALA A 531 23.42 -33.00 22.58
N THR A 532 24.04 -32.87 23.76
CA THR A 532 25.18 -33.70 24.20
C THR A 532 24.89 -35.20 24.24
N ASN A 533 23.60 -35.56 24.30
CA ASN A 533 23.16 -36.98 24.30
C ASN A 533 22.45 -37.37 22.98
N SER A 534 22.45 -36.51 21.96
CA SER A 534 21.90 -36.82 20.65
C SER A 534 22.83 -37.71 19.82
N LYS A 535 22.24 -38.39 18.83
CA LYS A 535 22.95 -39.12 17.78
C LYS A 535 23.02 -38.35 16.46
N ASP A 536 22.43 -37.13 16.40
CA ASP A 536 22.46 -36.28 15.24
C ASP A 536 23.68 -35.38 15.34
N TYR A 537 24.58 -35.46 14.40
CA TYR A 537 25.82 -34.69 14.38
C TYR A 537 25.86 -33.72 13.22
N LEU A 538 26.44 -32.56 13.47
CA LEU A 538 26.65 -31.51 12.49
C LEU A 538 28.12 -31.07 12.57
N ASN A 539 28.88 -31.32 11.50
CA ASN A 539 30.28 -30.97 11.42
C ASN A 539 30.45 -29.47 11.07
N PRO A 540 31.05 -28.64 11.94
CA PRO A 540 31.33 -27.25 11.63
C PRO A 540 32.33 -27.05 10.48
N MET A 541 33.06 -28.12 10.11
CA MET A 541 34.02 -28.08 9.01
C MET A 541 33.40 -28.38 7.65
N ASP A 542 32.08 -28.69 7.57
CA ASP A 542 31.44 -29.00 6.29
C ASP A 542 31.51 -27.82 5.33
N ILE A 543 31.92 -28.08 4.09
CA ILE A 543 32.02 -27.10 3.02
C ILE A 543 31.28 -27.57 1.77
N GLN A 544 30.59 -26.67 1.10
CA GLN A 544 29.96 -26.93 -0.20
C GLN A 544 30.75 -26.29 -1.31
N LEU A 545 31.16 -27.12 -2.28
CA LEU A 545 31.94 -26.69 -3.43
C LEU A 545 31.05 -26.58 -4.66
N SER A 546 31.03 -25.40 -5.29
CA SER A 546 30.37 -25.21 -6.57
C SER A 546 31.12 -25.89 -7.71
N HIS A 547 32.45 -25.99 -7.59
CA HIS A 547 33.35 -26.69 -8.53
C HIS A 547 34.63 -27.09 -7.82
N LYS A 548 35.36 -28.00 -8.44
CA LYS A 548 36.61 -28.52 -7.85
C LYS A 548 37.62 -27.38 -7.66
N GLY A 549 38.05 -27.16 -6.39
CA GLY A 549 39.03 -26.11 -6.04
C GLY A 549 38.44 -24.71 -5.86
N ASP A 550 37.19 -24.60 -5.44
CA ASP A 550 36.51 -23.33 -5.14
C ASP A 550 37.20 -22.60 -3.98
N LYS A 551 38.10 -21.64 -4.34
CA LYS A 551 38.85 -20.83 -3.36
C LYS A 551 37.96 -19.85 -2.59
N GLU A 552 36.82 -19.44 -3.13
CA GLU A 552 35.90 -18.54 -2.47
C GLU A 552 35.16 -19.25 -1.35
N ALA A 553 34.72 -20.50 -1.59
CA ALA A 553 34.08 -21.33 -0.57
C ALA A 553 35.05 -21.60 0.61
N LEU A 554 36.31 -21.92 0.33
CA LEU A 554 37.32 -22.13 1.39
C LEU A 554 37.57 -20.85 2.20
N LYS A 555 37.64 -19.70 1.55
CA LYS A 555 37.82 -18.42 2.26
C LYS A 555 36.67 -18.15 3.22
N LEU A 556 35.40 -18.34 2.77
CA LEU A 556 34.23 -18.18 3.62
C LEU A 556 34.23 -19.15 4.81
N LYS A 557 34.64 -20.39 4.56
CA LYS A 557 34.78 -21.39 5.61
C LYS A 557 35.89 -21.02 6.59
N SER A 558 37.01 -20.47 6.12
CA SER A 558 38.11 -19.98 6.97
C SER A 558 37.60 -18.84 7.88
N ASP A 559 36.87 -17.85 7.32
CA ASP A 559 36.28 -16.76 8.10
C ASP A 559 35.33 -17.29 9.20
N PHE A 560 34.51 -18.30 8.88
CA PHE A 560 33.62 -18.96 9.84
C PHE A 560 34.43 -19.67 10.96
N ILE A 561 35.42 -20.49 10.61
CA ILE A 561 36.20 -21.25 11.58
C ILE A 561 37.05 -20.33 12.47
N ILE A 562 37.59 -19.23 11.92
CA ILE A 562 38.25 -18.19 12.72
C ILE A 562 37.25 -17.59 13.75
N THR A 563 36.00 -17.31 13.34
CA THR A 563 34.94 -16.79 14.24
C THR A 563 34.58 -17.84 15.32
N LEU A 564 34.52 -19.13 14.93
CA LEU A 564 34.31 -20.25 15.86
C LEU A 564 35.42 -20.33 16.90
N CYS A 565 36.69 -20.29 16.47
CA CYS A 565 37.85 -20.28 17.36
C CYS A 565 37.92 -19.02 18.23
N ASP A 566 37.51 -17.90 17.71
CA ASP A 566 37.44 -16.64 18.45
C ASP A 566 36.41 -16.71 19.60
N LEU A 567 35.25 -17.30 19.35
CA LEU A 567 34.23 -17.53 20.37
C LEU A 567 34.72 -18.52 21.45
N ILE A 568 35.55 -19.52 21.09
CA ILE A 568 36.05 -20.54 22.02
C ILE A 568 37.31 -20.05 22.78
N ALA A 569 38.28 -19.44 22.12
CA ALA A 569 39.63 -19.14 22.62
C ALA A 569 39.97 -17.64 22.72
N GLY A 570 39.11 -16.73 22.13
CA GLY A 570 39.42 -15.31 22.01
C GLY A 570 39.32 -14.51 23.31
N GLY A 571 38.55 -14.98 24.29
CA GLY A 571 38.32 -14.23 25.54
C GLY A 571 37.58 -12.89 25.29
N LYS A 572 37.85 -11.88 26.14
CA LYS A 572 37.13 -10.58 26.02
C LYS A 572 37.61 -9.69 24.86
N ASP A 573 38.85 -9.81 24.46
CA ASP A 573 39.49 -8.96 23.46
C ASP A 573 39.53 -9.60 22.07
N GLY A 574 39.14 -10.88 21.96
CA GLY A 574 39.17 -11.66 20.75
C GLY A 574 40.58 -12.21 20.42
N LEU A 575 40.71 -12.96 19.33
CA LEU A 575 41.96 -13.47 18.79
C LEU A 575 42.78 -12.36 18.15
N GLU A 576 44.09 -12.39 18.37
CA GLU A 576 45.04 -11.47 17.71
C GLU A 576 45.19 -11.81 16.21
N ASN A 577 45.65 -10.83 15.42
CA ASN A 577 45.74 -11.00 13.96
C ASN A 577 46.68 -12.12 13.52
N ASP A 578 47.78 -12.37 14.25
CA ASP A 578 48.71 -13.44 14.00
C ASP A 578 48.10 -14.81 14.37
N GLU A 579 47.27 -14.89 15.43
CA GLU A 579 46.53 -16.09 15.79
C GLU A 579 45.51 -16.45 14.70
N LYS A 580 44.78 -15.44 14.15
CA LYS A 580 43.89 -15.62 12.99
C LYS A 580 44.67 -16.12 11.75
N GLY A 581 45.89 -15.61 11.53
CA GLY A 581 46.73 -16.04 10.46
C GLY A 581 47.19 -17.51 10.58
N ILE A 582 47.52 -17.96 11.79
CA ILE A 582 47.85 -19.36 12.08
C ILE A 582 46.66 -20.27 11.80
N ILE A 583 45.45 -19.89 12.25
CA ILE A 583 44.23 -20.69 12.00
C ILE A 583 43.99 -20.81 10.49
N ASP A 584 44.03 -19.68 9.73
CA ASP A 584 43.84 -19.69 8.27
C ASP A 584 44.87 -20.61 7.55
N GLU A 585 46.13 -20.60 8.00
CA GLU A 585 47.18 -21.50 7.45
C GLU A 585 46.85 -22.95 7.72
N CYS A 586 46.49 -23.33 8.94
CA CYS A 586 46.07 -24.68 9.30
C CYS A 586 44.84 -25.14 8.49
N ILE A 587 43.83 -24.25 8.34
CA ILE A 587 42.63 -24.58 7.57
C ILE A 587 42.97 -24.92 6.12
N ARG A 588 43.85 -24.18 5.46
CA ARG A 588 44.23 -24.48 4.07
C ARG A 588 44.84 -25.86 3.94
N HIS A 589 45.67 -26.28 4.87
CA HIS A 589 46.31 -27.59 4.82
C HIS A 589 45.38 -28.76 5.10
N ILE A 590 44.45 -28.62 6.07
CA ILE A 590 43.53 -29.73 6.40
C ILE A 590 42.53 -30.03 5.31
N TYR A 591 42.16 -29.04 4.46
CA TYR A 591 41.24 -29.25 3.34
C TYR A 591 41.90 -29.80 2.07
N ASP A 592 43.26 -29.87 1.97
CA ASP A 592 43.97 -30.37 0.78
C ASP A 592 43.50 -31.79 0.39
N LYS A 593 43.38 -32.70 1.35
CA LYS A 593 42.89 -34.05 1.14
C LYS A 593 41.46 -34.11 0.59
N TYR A 594 40.59 -33.24 1.08
CA TYR A 594 39.22 -33.15 0.60
C TYR A 594 39.14 -32.56 -0.81
N PHE A 595 39.95 -31.56 -1.13
CA PHE A 595 40.01 -31.02 -2.49
C PHE A 595 40.56 -31.97 -3.54
N GLU A 596 41.50 -32.83 -3.15
CA GLU A 596 41.99 -33.88 -4.02
C GLU A 596 40.92 -34.95 -4.33
N ASN A 597 40.20 -35.36 -3.30
CA ASN A 597 39.13 -36.37 -3.41
C ASN A 597 37.92 -35.96 -2.54
N PRO A 598 36.91 -35.25 -3.09
CA PRO A 598 35.79 -34.70 -2.32
C PRO A 598 34.74 -35.77 -1.99
N VAL A 599 35.08 -36.64 -1.04
CA VAL A 599 34.17 -37.65 -0.44
C VAL A 599 33.91 -37.30 1.03
N PRO A 600 32.76 -37.65 1.61
CA PRO A 600 32.38 -37.30 2.98
C PRO A 600 33.43 -37.74 4.01
N GLU A 601 34.10 -38.88 3.78
CA GLU A 601 35.11 -39.42 4.67
C GLU A 601 36.44 -38.64 4.71
N ASN A 602 36.67 -37.79 3.72
CA ASN A 602 37.82 -36.88 3.65
C ASN A 602 37.51 -35.47 4.17
N MET A 603 36.25 -35.20 4.56
CA MET A 603 35.87 -33.91 5.15
C MET A 603 36.62 -33.75 6.48
N PRO A 604 37.32 -32.64 6.71
CA PRO A 604 38.01 -32.41 7.99
C PRO A 604 37.05 -32.39 9.18
N LEU A 605 37.59 -32.76 10.36
CA LEU A 605 36.92 -32.59 11.65
C LEU A 605 37.62 -31.50 12.48
N LEU A 606 37.07 -31.13 13.61
CA LEU A 606 37.72 -30.23 14.56
C LEU A 606 39.03 -30.82 15.09
N GLU A 607 39.15 -32.15 15.15
CA GLU A 607 40.37 -32.88 15.54
C GLU A 607 41.49 -32.63 14.53
N ASP A 608 41.23 -32.62 13.23
CA ASP A 608 42.22 -32.27 12.21
C ASP A 608 42.78 -30.85 12.39
N LEU A 609 41.92 -29.88 12.76
CA LEU A 609 42.36 -28.54 13.08
C LEU A 609 43.21 -28.50 14.37
N TYR A 610 42.77 -29.21 15.39
CA TYR A 610 43.50 -29.35 16.66
C TYR A 610 44.91 -29.89 16.42
N ASP A 611 45.05 -31.01 15.69
CA ASP A 611 46.33 -31.62 15.34
C ASP A 611 47.22 -30.72 14.50
N ALA A 612 46.66 -30.00 13.53
CA ALA A 612 47.34 -29.02 12.70
C ALA A 612 47.91 -27.85 13.55
N LEU A 613 47.14 -27.34 14.51
CA LEU A 613 47.56 -26.28 15.42
C LEU A 613 48.73 -26.79 16.34
N LEU A 614 48.69 -28.00 16.87
CA LEU A 614 49.80 -28.57 17.65
C LEU A 614 51.04 -28.79 16.79
N ALA A 615 50.91 -29.20 15.56
CA ALA A 615 52.00 -29.40 14.61
C ALA A 615 52.72 -28.08 14.24
N HIS A 616 52.06 -26.94 14.35
CA HIS A 616 52.57 -25.62 13.98
C HIS A 616 53.72 -25.13 14.90
N LYS A 617 53.92 -25.73 16.08
CA LYS A 617 55.01 -25.47 17.04
C LYS A 617 55.12 -23.98 17.45
N ASN A 618 54.00 -23.27 17.50
CA ASN A 618 53.91 -21.87 17.95
C ASN A 618 53.14 -21.81 19.28
N PRO A 619 53.65 -21.12 20.32
CA PRO A 619 52.95 -21.05 21.61
C PRO A 619 51.51 -20.50 21.50
N LYS A 620 51.23 -19.62 20.51
CA LYS A 620 49.87 -19.12 20.26
C LYS A 620 48.95 -20.19 19.66
N ALA A 621 49.47 -20.99 18.73
CA ALA A 621 48.78 -22.16 18.18
C ALA A 621 48.44 -23.17 19.27
N GLU A 622 49.42 -23.46 20.16
CA GLU A 622 49.22 -24.38 21.30
C GLU A 622 48.17 -23.85 22.27
N ARG A 623 48.10 -22.52 22.52
CA ARG A 623 47.08 -21.92 23.34
C ARG A 623 45.65 -22.12 22.74
N ILE A 624 45.53 -21.95 21.43
CA ILE A 624 44.26 -22.16 20.72
C ILE A 624 43.87 -23.62 20.76
N ALA A 625 44.84 -24.56 20.48
CA ALA A 625 44.61 -25.98 20.55
C ALA A 625 44.17 -26.42 21.96
N ASN A 626 44.80 -25.92 23.02
CA ASN A 626 44.43 -26.21 24.41
C ASN A 626 42.99 -25.76 24.73
N SER A 627 42.52 -24.65 24.12
CA SER A 627 41.12 -24.20 24.27
C SER A 627 40.14 -25.12 23.53
N LEU A 628 40.55 -25.76 22.44
CA LEU A 628 39.73 -26.69 21.65
C LEU A 628 39.65 -28.09 22.28
N VAL A 629 40.52 -28.45 23.22
CA VAL A 629 40.53 -29.79 23.86
C VAL A 629 39.17 -30.23 24.37
N LEU A 630 38.43 -29.32 24.99
CA LEU A 630 37.11 -29.61 25.52
C LEU A 630 36.12 -30.08 24.44
N TYR A 631 36.25 -29.53 23.22
CA TYR A 631 35.38 -29.78 22.08
C TYR A 631 35.84 -30.92 21.18
N VAL A 632 37.12 -31.35 21.30
CA VAL A 632 37.69 -32.47 20.50
C VAL A 632 37.75 -33.74 21.34
N HIS A 633 38.36 -33.70 22.48
CA HIS A 633 38.60 -34.87 23.34
C HIS A 633 37.82 -34.83 24.66
N GLY A 634 37.23 -33.66 24.99
CA GLY A 634 36.52 -33.45 26.27
C GLY A 634 35.07 -33.86 26.23
N SER A 635 34.32 -33.40 27.26
CA SER A 635 32.91 -33.72 27.44
C SER A 635 31.97 -33.00 26.45
N GLN A 636 32.50 -32.08 25.64
CA GLN A 636 31.74 -31.31 24.67
C GLN A 636 32.17 -31.66 23.22
N ASN A 637 32.67 -32.89 22.98
CA ASN A 637 33.12 -33.34 21.66
C ASN A 637 32.01 -33.58 20.64
N TYR A 638 30.83 -33.11 20.93
CA TYR A 638 29.61 -33.26 20.13
C TYR A 638 29.78 -32.77 18.68
N PHE A 639 30.54 -31.68 18.47
CA PHE A 639 30.81 -31.12 17.16
C PHE A 639 32.04 -31.72 16.44
N ASN A 640 32.67 -32.74 16.99
CA ASN A 640 33.83 -33.43 16.40
C ASN A 640 33.43 -34.79 15.74
N HIS A 641 32.35 -34.74 14.93
CA HIS A 641 31.85 -35.91 14.21
C HIS A 641 31.45 -35.51 12.80
N HIS A 642 31.53 -36.40 11.84
CA HIS A 642 30.97 -36.17 10.50
C HIS A 642 29.48 -36.01 10.58
N THR A 643 28.94 -35.08 9.74
CA THR A 643 27.51 -34.85 9.62
C THR A 643 26.81 -36.11 9.17
N ASN A 644 25.81 -36.55 9.91
CA ASN A 644 25.03 -37.76 9.66
C ASN A 644 23.54 -37.46 9.45
N VAL A 645 23.15 -36.17 9.43
CA VAL A 645 21.77 -35.75 9.21
C VAL A 645 21.52 -35.58 7.72
N ASP A 646 20.32 -35.99 7.25
CA ASP A 646 19.93 -35.76 5.87
C ASP A 646 19.58 -34.27 5.65
N SER A 647 20.42 -33.57 4.91
CA SER A 647 20.22 -32.17 4.58
C SER A 647 19.28 -31.96 3.38
N GLY A 648 18.65 -33.01 2.85
CA GLY A 648 17.79 -32.96 1.66
C GLY A 648 16.36 -32.49 1.88
N ASN A 649 15.86 -32.53 3.12
CA ASN A 649 14.48 -32.19 3.40
C ASN A 649 14.19 -30.70 3.13
N ARG A 650 13.00 -30.41 2.61
CA ARG A 650 12.54 -29.05 2.29
C ARG A 650 12.33 -28.18 3.54
N ILE A 651 11.89 -28.78 4.64
CA ILE A 651 11.74 -28.08 5.91
C ILE A 651 12.57 -28.77 6.99
N MET A 652 13.49 -28.02 7.59
CA MET A 652 14.41 -28.49 8.61
C MET A 652 14.36 -27.58 9.85
N CYS A 653 14.39 -28.21 11.02
CA CYS A 653 14.49 -27.50 12.30
C CYS A 653 15.68 -28.02 13.08
N PHE A 654 16.60 -27.15 13.47
CA PHE A 654 17.68 -27.43 14.38
C PHE A 654 17.23 -27.08 15.81
N ASP A 655 16.84 -28.11 16.58
CA ASP A 655 16.49 -27.95 18.00
C ASP A 655 17.80 -27.96 18.82
N ILE A 656 18.15 -26.80 19.37
CA ILE A 656 19.36 -26.58 20.16
C ILE A 656 19.06 -26.30 21.64
N ARG A 657 17.83 -26.55 22.10
CA ARG A 657 17.37 -26.29 23.47
C ARG A 657 18.23 -26.97 24.52
N ASP A 658 18.60 -28.20 24.28
CA ASP A 658 19.30 -29.05 25.24
C ASP A 658 20.83 -28.89 25.17
N LEU A 659 21.38 -27.95 24.40
CA LEU A 659 22.83 -27.69 24.32
C LEU A 659 23.40 -26.98 25.58
N GLY A 660 22.57 -26.49 26.48
CA GLY A 660 23.02 -25.68 27.61
C GLY A 660 23.49 -24.28 27.21
N ASN A 661 23.44 -23.34 28.13
CA ASN A 661 23.60 -21.90 27.85
C ASN A 661 24.97 -21.55 27.24
N GLN A 662 26.05 -22.25 27.60
CA GLN A 662 27.40 -21.96 27.10
C GLN A 662 27.59 -22.40 25.64
N LEU A 663 26.85 -23.41 25.19
CA LEU A 663 26.95 -23.98 23.85
C LEU A 663 25.85 -23.44 22.89
N LYS A 664 24.86 -22.76 23.40
CA LYS A 664 23.75 -22.24 22.55
C LYS A 664 24.29 -21.28 21.50
N GLU A 665 25.12 -20.31 21.83
CA GLU A 665 25.71 -19.36 20.88
C GLU A 665 26.56 -20.07 19.82
N LEU A 666 27.38 -21.02 20.26
CA LEU A 666 28.20 -21.86 19.38
C LEU A 666 27.32 -22.71 18.43
N GLY A 667 26.29 -23.35 18.98
CA GLY A 667 25.31 -24.12 18.19
C GLY A 667 24.58 -23.27 17.16
N MET A 668 24.13 -22.07 17.53
CA MET A 668 23.50 -21.14 16.61
C MET A 668 24.45 -20.70 15.48
N LEU A 669 25.74 -20.46 15.80
CA LEU A 669 26.76 -20.08 14.82
C LEU A 669 26.99 -21.24 13.82
N ILE A 670 27.06 -22.47 14.30
CA ILE A 670 27.25 -23.69 13.45
C ILE A 670 25.98 -23.89 12.58
N VAL A 671 24.80 -23.76 13.13
CA VAL A 671 23.54 -23.82 12.36
C VAL A 671 23.51 -22.75 11.27
N GLN A 672 23.94 -21.52 11.57
CA GLN A 672 24.01 -20.44 10.58
C GLN A 672 24.94 -20.77 9.40
N ASP A 673 26.06 -21.42 9.66
CA ASP A 673 26.99 -21.90 8.62
C ASP A 673 26.35 -23.04 7.80
N ALA A 674 25.67 -23.98 8.44
CA ALA A 674 24.94 -25.04 7.74
C ALA A 674 23.84 -24.46 6.82
N VAL A 675 23.13 -23.44 7.28
CA VAL A 675 22.16 -22.68 6.46
C VAL A 675 22.85 -22.03 5.26
N TRP A 676 24.02 -21.44 5.47
CA TRP A 676 24.81 -20.87 4.38
C TRP A 676 25.17 -21.91 3.30
N ASN A 677 25.61 -23.11 3.73
CA ASN A 677 25.86 -24.19 2.81
C ASN A 677 24.61 -24.58 1.99
N ARG A 678 23.43 -24.61 2.62
CA ARG A 678 22.15 -24.88 1.93
C ARG A 678 21.76 -23.79 0.95
N VAL A 679 21.92 -22.53 1.33
CA VAL A 679 21.69 -21.38 0.43
C VAL A 679 22.58 -21.45 -0.80
N SER A 680 23.85 -21.85 -0.60
CA SER A 680 24.82 -22.01 -1.69
C SER A 680 24.40 -23.10 -2.68
N GLN A 681 23.95 -24.27 -2.19
CA GLN A 681 23.38 -25.34 -3.02
C GLN A 681 22.14 -24.91 -3.79
N ASN A 682 21.21 -24.24 -3.10
CA ASN A 682 19.92 -23.86 -3.66
C ASN A 682 20.03 -22.75 -4.70
N ARG A 683 21.07 -21.92 -4.63
CA ARG A 683 21.37 -20.92 -5.66
C ARG A 683 21.49 -21.53 -7.04
N GLU A 684 22.21 -22.65 -7.17
CA GLU A 684 22.36 -23.37 -8.45
C GLU A 684 21.03 -23.94 -8.95
N ARG A 685 20.19 -24.39 -8.02
CA ARG A 685 18.85 -24.93 -8.29
C ARG A 685 17.79 -23.85 -8.51
N LYS A 686 18.12 -22.56 -8.29
CA LYS A 686 17.21 -21.41 -8.31
C LYS A 686 16.03 -21.53 -7.32
N ILE A 687 16.29 -22.16 -6.18
CA ILE A 687 15.35 -22.31 -5.08
C ILE A 687 15.70 -21.28 -4.01
N ALA A 688 14.72 -20.52 -3.52
CA ALA A 688 14.95 -19.63 -2.40
C ALA A 688 15.00 -20.42 -1.08
N THR A 689 15.84 -19.97 -0.14
CA THR A 689 15.96 -20.57 1.18
C THR A 689 15.54 -19.57 2.24
N ARG A 690 14.47 -19.88 2.98
CA ARG A 690 14.01 -19.09 4.12
C ARG A 690 14.66 -19.61 5.39
N TYR A 691 15.27 -18.71 6.13
CA TYR A 691 15.94 -19.03 7.39
C TYR A 691 15.29 -18.27 8.54
N TYR A 692 14.72 -18.98 9.51
CA TYR A 692 14.15 -18.39 10.72
C TYR A 692 15.06 -18.69 11.90
N CYS A 693 15.61 -17.65 12.51
CA CYS A 693 16.50 -17.76 13.67
C CYS A 693 15.79 -17.18 14.89
N ASP A 694 15.29 -18.06 15.77
CA ASP A 694 14.68 -17.60 17.01
C ASP A 694 15.76 -17.21 18.03
N GLU A 695 15.41 -16.30 18.96
CA GLU A 695 16.33 -15.67 19.91
C GLU A 695 17.62 -15.12 19.26
N PHE A 696 17.46 -14.51 18.10
CA PHE A 696 18.56 -14.01 17.26
C PHE A 696 19.54 -13.07 17.99
N HIS A 697 19.06 -12.37 19.03
CA HIS A 697 19.91 -11.50 19.87
C HIS A 697 21.08 -12.25 20.52
N LEU A 698 21.00 -13.56 20.68
CA LEU A 698 22.09 -14.37 21.23
C LEU A 698 23.33 -14.34 20.34
N LEU A 699 23.17 -14.36 19.01
CA LEU A 699 24.27 -14.24 18.03
C LEU A 699 24.90 -12.83 17.99
N LEU A 700 24.26 -11.86 18.64
CA LEU A 700 24.68 -10.47 18.62
C LEU A 700 25.32 -10.01 19.95
N LYS A 701 25.45 -10.91 20.91
CA LYS A 701 26.07 -10.60 22.22
C LYS A 701 27.56 -10.35 22.10
N GLU A 702 28.24 -11.23 21.37
CA GLU A 702 29.66 -11.15 21.16
C GLU A 702 29.96 -10.43 19.83
N LYS A 703 30.90 -9.50 19.86
CA LYS A 703 31.19 -8.62 18.70
C LYS A 703 31.54 -9.43 17.42
N GLN A 704 32.30 -10.50 17.57
CA GLN A 704 32.75 -11.27 16.41
C GLN A 704 31.61 -12.07 15.75
N THR A 705 30.75 -12.69 16.55
CA THR A 705 29.57 -13.39 16.04
C THR A 705 28.57 -12.42 15.43
N ALA A 706 28.45 -11.21 15.99
CA ALA A 706 27.63 -10.14 15.44
C ALA A 706 28.13 -9.69 14.05
N ILE A 707 29.43 -9.40 13.91
CA ILE A 707 30.04 -9.03 12.62
C ILE A 707 29.83 -10.13 11.58
N TYR A 708 30.06 -11.39 11.93
CA TYR A 708 29.86 -12.52 11.04
C TYR A 708 28.38 -12.63 10.61
N SER A 709 27.45 -12.50 11.56
CA SER A 709 26.02 -12.59 11.29
C SER A 709 25.57 -11.45 10.35
N VAL A 710 26.03 -10.22 10.55
CA VAL A 710 25.74 -9.09 9.64
C VAL A 710 26.24 -9.36 8.23
N GLU A 711 27.44 -9.94 8.10
CA GLU A 711 28.02 -10.24 6.79
C GLU A 711 27.24 -11.33 6.05
N ILE A 712 26.89 -12.41 6.76
CA ILE A 712 26.03 -13.47 6.21
C ILE A 712 24.65 -12.89 5.81
N TRP A 713 24.05 -12.04 6.63
CA TRP A 713 22.79 -11.37 6.32
C TRP A 713 22.82 -10.57 5.02
N LYS A 714 23.92 -9.85 4.77
CA LYS A 714 24.16 -9.13 3.51
C LYS A 714 24.34 -10.08 2.32
N ARG A 715 24.96 -11.23 2.53
CA ARG A 715 25.24 -12.22 1.48
C ARG A 715 23.98 -13.00 1.09
N PHE A 716 23.14 -13.37 2.05
CA PHE A 716 21.88 -14.07 1.80
C PHE A 716 21.07 -13.43 0.68
N ARG A 717 20.90 -12.12 0.72
CA ARG A 717 20.22 -11.35 -0.31
C ARG A 717 20.70 -11.64 -1.75
N LYS A 718 22.00 -11.75 -1.95
CA LYS A 718 22.60 -11.96 -3.29
C LYS A 718 22.47 -13.42 -3.75
N TRP A 719 22.24 -14.34 -2.82
CA TRP A 719 22.27 -15.78 -3.08
C TRP A 719 20.90 -16.45 -2.98
N GLY A 720 19.84 -15.67 -2.82
CA GLY A 720 18.46 -16.18 -2.73
C GLY A 720 18.06 -16.68 -1.34
N GLY A 721 18.83 -16.33 -0.31
CA GLY A 721 18.45 -16.53 1.09
C GLY A 721 17.53 -15.41 1.58
N ILE A 722 16.57 -15.77 2.44
CA ILE A 722 15.61 -14.85 3.07
C ILE A 722 15.66 -15.10 4.58
N PRO A 723 16.64 -14.49 5.28
CA PRO A 723 16.75 -14.67 6.72
C PRO A 723 15.71 -13.83 7.46
N THR A 724 15.27 -14.35 8.60
CA THR A 724 14.34 -13.70 9.53
C THR A 724 14.85 -13.92 10.95
N GLY A 725 15.26 -12.85 11.62
CA GLY A 725 15.65 -12.87 13.02
C GLY A 725 14.45 -12.59 13.92
N LEU A 726 14.25 -13.44 14.94
CA LEU A 726 13.22 -13.25 15.94
C LEU A 726 13.87 -12.92 17.28
N THR A 727 13.36 -11.93 18.00
CA THR A 727 13.83 -11.64 19.35
C THR A 727 12.76 -11.05 20.25
N GLN A 728 12.82 -11.40 21.52
CA GLN A 728 12.02 -10.83 22.61
C GLN A 728 12.76 -9.69 23.31
N ASN A 729 14.07 -9.65 23.18
CA ASN A 729 14.93 -8.67 23.85
C ASN A 729 15.34 -7.54 22.88
N VAL A 730 14.40 -6.65 22.62
CA VAL A 730 14.55 -5.56 21.65
C VAL A 730 15.61 -4.56 22.12
N GLY A 731 15.66 -4.27 23.42
CA GLY A 731 16.63 -3.34 23.98
C GLY A 731 18.09 -3.80 23.78
N ASP A 732 18.39 -5.08 24.03
CA ASP A 732 19.73 -5.63 23.78
C ASP A 732 20.02 -5.75 22.28
N PHE A 733 19.02 -6.11 21.50
CA PHE A 733 19.11 -6.14 20.04
C PHE A 733 19.50 -4.78 19.45
N LEU A 734 18.94 -3.67 19.92
CA LEU A 734 19.14 -2.34 19.33
C LEU A 734 20.37 -1.58 19.86
N ARG A 735 21.12 -2.11 20.85
CA ARG A 735 22.26 -1.41 21.47
C ARG A 735 23.59 -1.61 20.76
N SER A 736 23.73 -2.65 19.93
CA SER A 736 25.00 -2.89 19.22
C SER A 736 25.06 -2.09 17.92
N GLU A 737 26.25 -1.57 17.58
CA GLU A 737 26.48 -0.83 16.33
C GLU A 737 26.27 -1.71 15.09
N GLU A 738 26.51 -3.01 15.22
CA GLU A 738 26.38 -4.01 14.15
C GLU A 738 24.92 -4.19 13.72
N ILE A 739 23.96 -3.92 14.60
CA ILE A 739 22.51 -4.06 14.33
C ILE A 739 22.00 -3.06 13.32
N GLU A 740 22.56 -1.86 13.26
CA GLU A 740 22.21 -0.92 12.19
C GLU A 740 22.46 -1.55 10.81
N GLY A 741 23.49 -2.39 10.72
CA GLY A 741 23.77 -3.18 9.51
C GLY A 741 22.68 -4.21 9.20
N ILE A 742 22.03 -4.81 10.18
CA ILE A 742 20.93 -5.78 10.00
C ILE A 742 19.64 -5.08 9.63
N LEU A 743 19.24 -4.06 10.41
CA LEU A 743 18.04 -3.26 10.12
C LEU A 743 18.13 -2.57 8.75
N GLY A 744 19.27 -1.93 8.44
CA GLY A 744 19.49 -1.30 7.14
C GLY A 744 19.56 -2.28 5.95
N ASN A 745 19.64 -3.59 6.20
CA ASN A 745 19.54 -4.66 5.20
C ASN A 745 18.28 -5.52 5.37
N SER A 746 17.24 -5.02 6.01
CA SER A 746 15.97 -5.71 6.24
C SER A 746 14.82 -4.79 5.88
N ASP A 747 14.26 -4.96 4.69
CA ASP A 747 13.10 -4.18 4.25
C ASP A 747 11.77 -4.74 4.83
N PHE A 748 11.84 -5.78 5.67
CA PHE A 748 10.70 -6.35 6.37
C PHE A 748 10.92 -6.30 7.88
N VAL A 749 10.08 -5.53 8.59
CA VAL A 749 10.08 -5.49 10.06
C VAL A 749 8.66 -5.74 10.56
N TYR A 750 8.52 -6.74 11.42
CA TYR A 750 7.23 -7.12 12.01
C TYR A 750 7.27 -6.83 13.51
N LEU A 751 6.61 -5.77 13.92
CA LEU A 751 6.59 -5.30 15.30
C LEU A 751 5.31 -5.72 16.00
N LEU A 752 5.43 -6.52 17.03
CA LEU A 752 4.36 -6.85 17.97
C LEU A 752 4.47 -5.96 19.22
N ASN A 753 3.72 -6.28 20.27
CA ASN A 753 3.76 -5.50 21.51
C ASN A 753 5.19 -5.27 22.04
N GLN A 754 5.50 -4.03 22.43
CA GLN A 754 6.81 -3.59 22.89
C GLN A 754 6.76 -3.01 24.32
N ASN A 755 7.88 -3.11 25.02
CA ASN A 755 8.02 -2.43 26.31
C ASN A 755 8.13 -0.92 26.12
N ALA A 756 7.58 -0.14 27.05
CA ALA A 756 7.66 1.33 27.02
C ALA A 756 9.10 1.86 26.95
N LYS A 757 10.08 1.15 27.52
CA LYS A 757 11.51 1.54 27.49
C LYS A 757 12.13 1.41 26.10
N ASP A 758 11.65 0.49 25.28
CA ASP A 758 12.21 0.19 23.97
C ASP A 758 11.58 1.05 22.86
N GLN A 759 10.41 1.66 23.14
CA GLN A 759 9.65 2.46 22.18
C GLN A 759 10.43 3.67 21.65
N ALA A 760 11.09 4.41 22.53
CA ALA A 760 11.87 5.58 22.11
C ALA A 760 13.03 5.22 21.19
N ILE A 761 13.67 4.06 21.45
CA ILE A 761 14.77 3.55 20.61
C ILE A 761 14.22 3.07 19.26
N LEU A 762 13.06 2.40 19.26
CA LEU A 762 12.39 1.94 18.03
C LEU A 762 11.93 3.13 17.18
N ALA A 763 11.37 4.17 17.81
CA ALA A 763 10.97 5.40 17.12
C ALA A 763 12.15 6.03 16.38
N ASP A 764 13.27 6.21 17.08
CA ASP A 764 14.49 6.80 16.52
C ASP A 764 15.09 5.93 15.39
N LYS A 765 15.24 4.64 15.63
CA LYS A 765 15.89 3.71 14.68
C LYS A 765 15.05 3.38 13.44
N LEU A 766 13.73 3.36 13.55
CA LEU A 766 12.80 3.01 12.47
C LEU A 766 12.03 4.22 11.92
N GLY A 767 12.22 5.42 12.49
CA GLY A 767 11.52 6.63 12.06
C GLY A 767 10.00 6.56 12.28
N LEU A 768 9.55 5.99 13.42
CA LEU A 768 8.13 5.81 13.71
C LEU A 768 7.54 6.99 14.46
N SER A 769 6.35 7.42 14.08
CA SER A 769 5.57 8.45 14.78
C SER A 769 4.95 7.92 16.08
N ASP A 770 4.57 8.83 16.99
CA ASP A 770 3.88 8.47 18.24
C ASP A 770 2.55 7.74 17.97
N LYS A 771 1.84 8.12 16.91
CA LYS A 771 0.62 7.43 16.49
C LYS A 771 0.89 6.00 16.01
N GLN A 772 1.98 5.77 15.26
CA GLN A 772 2.40 4.43 14.85
C GLN A 772 2.82 3.60 16.06
N LEU A 773 3.58 4.18 16.98
CA LEU A 773 4.00 3.51 18.20
C LEU A 773 2.81 3.08 19.08
N SER A 774 1.69 3.79 19.06
CA SER A 774 0.49 3.42 19.82
C SER A 774 -0.04 2.01 19.46
N TYR A 775 0.20 1.53 18.24
CA TYR A 775 -0.20 0.18 17.81
C TYR A 775 0.70 -0.95 18.33
N VAL A 776 1.87 -0.62 18.84
CA VAL A 776 2.80 -1.58 19.46
C VAL A 776 2.94 -1.37 20.97
N THR A 777 2.19 -0.41 21.53
CA THR A 777 2.17 -0.10 22.96
C THR A 777 0.94 -0.71 23.60
N ASN A 778 1.11 -1.63 24.56
CA ASN A 778 -0.01 -2.32 25.22
C ASN A 778 -1.01 -2.95 24.24
N SER A 779 -0.52 -3.39 23.09
CA SER A 779 -1.35 -4.02 22.07
C SER A 779 -1.73 -5.45 22.47
N GLU A 780 -2.89 -5.92 22.00
CA GLU A 780 -3.31 -7.32 22.15
C GLU A 780 -2.33 -8.25 21.41
N PRO A 781 -2.17 -9.52 21.87
CA PRO A 781 -1.40 -10.52 21.12
C PRO A 781 -1.90 -10.64 19.68
N GLY A 782 -0.97 -10.67 18.73
CA GLY A 782 -1.28 -10.72 17.29
C GLY A 782 -1.63 -9.35 16.69
N SER A 783 -1.40 -8.25 17.41
CA SER A 783 -1.56 -6.89 16.87
C SER A 783 -0.23 -6.15 16.91
N GLY A 784 -0.01 -5.25 15.95
CA GLY A 784 1.24 -4.53 15.84
C GLY A 784 1.39 -3.72 14.56
N LEU A 785 2.64 -3.53 14.12
CA LEU A 785 3.02 -2.81 12.89
C LEU A 785 3.81 -3.71 11.95
N ILE A 786 3.52 -3.65 10.67
CA ILE A 786 4.35 -4.19 9.57
C ILE A 786 5.01 -3.02 8.86
N LEU A 787 6.34 -3.08 8.77
CA LEU A 787 7.13 -2.26 7.87
C LEU A 787 7.51 -3.14 6.68
N PHE A 788 7.18 -2.70 5.49
CA PHE A 788 7.44 -3.40 4.23
C PHE A 788 7.97 -2.40 3.21
N ASP A 789 9.29 -2.34 3.04
CA ASP A 789 9.98 -1.25 2.35
C ASP A 789 9.63 0.11 3.01
N ASN A 790 9.00 1.01 2.29
CA ASN A 790 8.57 2.32 2.80
C ASN A 790 7.12 2.32 3.32
N VAL A 791 6.47 1.17 3.39
CA VAL A 791 5.07 1.01 3.81
C VAL A 791 5.01 0.63 5.28
N VAL A 792 4.30 1.41 6.11
CA VAL A 792 4.10 1.11 7.53
C VAL A 792 2.61 0.92 7.79
N ILE A 793 2.19 -0.30 8.12
CA ILE A 793 0.77 -0.64 8.29
C ILE A 793 0.52 -1.23 9.67
N PRO A 794 -0.42 -0.69 10.46
CA PRO A 794 -0.89 -1.34 11.65
C PRO A 794 -1.74 -2.55 11.28
N PHE A 795 -1.50 -3.67 11.96
CA PHE A 795 -2.21 -4.91 11.67
C PHE A 795 -2.86 -5.54 12.89
N VAL A 796 -3.88 -6.35 12.64
CA VAL A 796 -4.51 -7.25 13.60
C VAL A 796 -4.62 -8.63 12.96
N ASP A 797 -3.97 -9.62 13.56
CA ASP A 797 -4.01 -11.00 13.14
C ASP A 797 -4.75 -11.84 14.18
N LYS A 798 -6.07 -11.92 14.07
CA LYS A 798 -6.92 -12.83 14.88
C LYS A 798 -7.16 -14.11 14.07
N TYR A 799 -6.19 -15.01 14.12
CA TYR A 799 -6.28 -16.29 13.43
C TYR A 799 -7.40 -17.16 14.02
N PRO A 800 -8.25 -17.83 13.20
CA PRO A 800 -9.32 -18.69 13.71
C PRO A 800 -8.76 -19.86 14.55
N THR A 801 -9.25 -19.98 15.78
CA THR A 801 -8.76 -20.97 16.76
C THR A 801 -9.32 -22.37 16.56
N ASP A 802 -10.40 -22.52 15.78
CA ASP A 802 -11.10 -23.76 15.48
C ASP A 802 -10.46 -24.60 14.35
N THR A 803 -9.40 -24.10 13.73
CA THR A 803 -8.74 -24.70 12.57
C THR A 803 -7.64 -25.71 12.97
N LYS A 804 -7.37 -26.70 12.10
CA LYS A 804 -6.25 -27.63 12.23
C LYS A 804 -4.92 -26.88 12.15
N THR A 805 -4.84 -25.89 11.25
CA THR A 805 -3.68 -25.00 11.07
C THR A 805 -3.35 -24.22 12.35
N TYR A 806 -4.35 -23.66 13.06
CA TYR A 806 -4.12 -23.02 14.37
C TYR A 806 -3.48 -24.00 15.37
N ARG A 807 -4.02 -25.20 15.43
CA ARG A 807 -3.56 -26.23 16.38
C ARG A 807 -2.10 -26.63 16.13
N ILE A 808 -1.68 -26.71 14.87
CA ILE A 808 -0.29 -27.03 14.46
C ILE A 808 0.66 -25.91 14.89
N MET A 809 0.22 -24.66 14.83
CA MET A 809 1.03 -23.48 15.15
C MET A 809 1.04 -23.11 16.63
N ASN A 810 0.02 -23.54 17.39
CA ASN A 810 -0.13 -23.15 18.80
C ASN A 810 0.78 -24.00 19.71
N THR A 811 1.49 -23.34 20.62
CA THR A 811 2.40 -23.96 21.60
C THR A 811 1.95 -23.80 23.06
N LYS A 812 0.74 -23.25 23.31
CA LYS A 812 0.26 -23.06 24.68
C LYS A 812 -0.02 -24.42 25.33
N PRO A 813 0.59 -24.75 26.50
CA PRO A 813 0.43 -26.05 27.15
C PRO A 813 -1.00 -26.35 27.57
N GLU A 814 -1.79 -25.34 27.94
CA GLU A 814 -3.17 -25.48 28.45
C GLU A 814 -4.15 -25.94 27.36
N GLU A 815 -3.86 -25.68 26.09
CA GLU A 815 -4.69 -26.09 24.95
C GLU A 815 -4.23 -27.42 24.33
N SER A 816 -3.03 -27.91 24.67
CA SER A 816 -2.48 -29.22 24.22
C SER A 816 -2.94 -30.39 25.07
N VAL A 817 -3.23 -30.19 26.35
CA VAL A 817 -3.61 -31.23 27.32
C VAL A 817 -5.03 -31.78 27.10
N GLN A 818 -5.92 -31.06 26.45
CA GLN A 818 -7.29 -31.56 26.15
C GLN A 818 -7.37 -32.63 25.04
N LYS A 819 -6.24 -33.15 24.53
CA LYS A 819 -6.19 -34.03 23.36
C LYS A 819 -5.56 -35.40 23.57
N GLU A 820 -4.96 -35.71 24.72
CA GLU A 820 -4.56 -37.08 25.04
C GLU A 820 -5.73 -37.97 25.50
N ASP A 821 -6.90 -37.35 25.85
CA ASP A 821 -8.10 -38.07 26.28
C ASP A 821 -9.11 -38.34 25.13
N ALA A 822 -8.78 -38.00 23.87
CA ALA A 822 -9.69 -38.11 22.72
C ALA A 822 -9.13 -38.86 21.49
N VAL A 823 -8.20 -39.84 21.72
CA VAL A 823 -7.78 -40.79 20.68
C VAL A 823 -8.13 -42.20 21.13
#